data_5add176c4605f66172d07ead644bb70d
#
_entry.id   5add176c4605f66172d07ead644bb70d
#
_cell.length_a   1.000
_cell.length_b   1.000
_cell.length_c   1.000
_cell.angle_alpha   90.00
_cell.angle_beta   90.00
_cell.angle_gamma   90.00
#
_symmetry.space_group_name_H-M   'P 1'
#
loop_
_entity.id
_entity.type
_entity.pdbx_description
1 polymer ?
#
loop_
_entity_poly.entity_id
_entity_poly.type
_entity_poly.pdbx_seq_one_letter_code
_entity_poly.pdbx_strand_id
1 'polypeptide(L)'
;MFGSISGKVIDHENKQPIPNVTVQIIGTQMGASTDTEGFFQLKQVPEDVYKLKYSSIGFTQHIETDIRVIRNKTTVVRNIALGENIVTGETVEVTASVFANDNVSPITNYHYSLQEIRRSPGSAGDIFRAIETLPGVASSGGEFSSFSVRGGSPRDNIIIVDNIPFDKVSHFDGGTEEQEAQGGRFSIFTPGVIDEANFQAGGFSARYGGKHASFVDLKIKEGNKESQTINGTYDILGWEVNYDGPSYVHNNTAVLFSARHQNFKTILDMTGQSDLGYPSFSDILLKTTTDIDSRNSISMLGIYSPEFFERTIDNVYEIDNQQYDNQLAWSKDTKYLLGLNWRSLTSTTSVLENAVYYRGNTAEFRRSNSYVYPNNGRIPQKKEVLVRDGYYRYNSNEDEFGIRSQFTITPSEVSTIVTGIQANTTSFDYTAKQVDAETLFVYDADDFRPNPLQQFIVLDPAFINSTASSSKYTAAAFMEYSYAPIEAMRIVPSIRYEYNQFNEKVYLSPRLSASYFLNEKTKLSAAAGIYFQPVELRTVSLDVRNALLQNERAVHLIVGVTTYLAEDVKFTVETYHKEYQDLIVKTDRTSDLRKNTGTGYARGIDVGLVKRFVAQWYGQLNYSYSTSIRNNNDGKGEYKADFDQPHIFNILFGYEFDNEWSISTKWKYATGRPKDSYIIHSNVFNNPSMLRYSKEILGNNTDRLSDFHTWNIRVDYRKQLGRVAIVTFLDILNLYNRLNVNEERFIETTGTIDPKGFEILPSFGMKLEF
;
A
#
# COMPACT_ATOMS: atom_id res chain seq x y z
N MET A 1 17.19 -34.22 -13.02
CA MET A 1 16.02 -34.79 -12.32
C MET A 1 14.79 -34.05 -12.83
N PHE A 2 13.55 -34.59 -12.72
CA PHE A 2 12.41 -34.02 -13.43
C PHE A 2 11.28 -33.61 -12.47
N GLY A 3 10.61 -32.51 -12.78
CA GLY A 3 9.35 -32.07 -12.24
C GLY A 3 8.30 -31.95 -13.34
N SER A 4 7.24 -31.21 -13.08
CA SER A 4 6.20 -30.86 -14.07
C SER A 4 5.77 -29.41 -13.93
N ILE A 5 5.16 -28.89 -14.99
CA ILE A 5 4.52 -27.55 -15.00
C ILE A 5 3.09 -27.74 -15.43
N SER A 6 2.13 -27.12 -14.74
CA SER A 6 0.71 -27.08 -15.16
C SER A 6 0.18 -25.66 -15.01
N GLY A 7 -0.93 -25.38 -15.69
CA GLY A 7 -1.57 -24.08 -15.60
C GLY A 7 -2.81 -23.97 -16.47
N LYS A 8 -3.48 -22.82 -16.40
CA LYS A 8 -4.67 -22.51 -17.18
C LYS A 8 -4.47 -21.20 -17.94
N VAL A 9 -4.98 -21.16 -19.18
CA VAL A 9 -4.96 -19.96 -20.02
C VAL A 9 -6.36 -19.47 -20.26
N ILE A 10 -6.60 -18.19 -20.01
CA ILE A 10 -7.90 -17.54 -20.13
C ILE A 10 -7.80 -16.24 -20.93
N ASP A 11 -8.91 -15.79 -21.45
CA ASP A 11 -9.05 -14.47 -22.05
C ASP A 11 -9.00 -13.38 -20.97
N HIS A 12 -8.27 -12.33 -21.22
CA HIS A 12 -8.08 -11.23 -20.25
C HIS A 12 -9.40 -10.49 -19.96
N GLU A 13 -10.22 -10.25 -20.99
CA GLU A 13 -11.43 -9.41 -20.87
C GLU A 13 -12.61 -10.21 -20.29
N ASN A 14 -12.97 -11.33 -20.96
CA ASN A 14 -14.16 -12.09 -20.64
C ASN A 14 -13.92 -13.30 -19.74
N LYS A 15 -12.65 -13.57 -19.35
CA LYS A 15 -12.20 -14.66 -18.47
C LYS A 15 -12.54 -16.07 -18.98
N GLN A 16 -12.90 -16.22 -20.25
CA GLN A 16 -13.18 -17.53 -20.86
C GLN A 16 -11.89 -18.35 -21.00
N PRO A 17 -11.94 -19.67 -20.87
CA PRO A 17 -10.81 -20.52 -21.17
C PRO A 17 -10.46 -20.45 -22.66
N ILE A 18 -9.16 -20.39 -22.99
CA ILE A 18 -8.69 -20.40 -24.37
C ILE A 18 -8.14 -21.78 -24.70
N PRO A 19 -8.79 -22.54 -25.56
CA PRO A 19 -8.31 -23.85 -26.04
C PRO A 19 -7.22 -23.68 -27.11
N ASN A 20 -6.40 -24.72 -27.30
CA ASN A 20 -5.38 -24.83 -28.33
C ASN A 20 -4.29 -23.72 -28.25
N VAL A 21 -4.07 -23.13 -27.08
CA VAL A 21 -2.91 -22.26 -26.86
C VAL A 21 -1.65 -23.13 -26.85
N THR A 22 -0.70 -22.80 -27.66
CA THR A 22 0.62 -23.45 -27.65
C THR A 22 1.42 -22.87 -26.47
N VAL A 23 1.82 -23.73 -25.54
CA VAL A 23 2.68 -23.43 -24.40
C VAL A 23 4.03 -24.08 -24.63
N GLN A 24 5.09 -23.28 -24.78
CA GLN A 24 6.44 -23.76 -25.11
C GLN A 24 7.45 -23.29 -24.07
N ILE A 25 8.34 -24.18 -23.63
CA ILE A 25 9.52 -23.80 -22.84
C ILE A 25 10.56 -23.21 -23.79
N ILE A 26 10.86 -21.90 -23.61
CA ILE A 26 11.82 -21.19 -24.46
C ILE A 26 13.21 -21.83 -24.34
N GLY A 27 13.88 -22.01 -25.48
CA GLY A 27 15.22 -22.65 -25.55
C GLY A 27 15.20 -24.17 -25.56
N THR A 28 14.00 -24.79 -25.60
CA THR A 28 13.83 -26.24 -25.68
C THR A 28 12.81 -26.60 -26.76
N GLN A 29 12.67 -27.92 -27.02
CA GLN A 29 11.59 -28.43 -27.86
C GLN A 29 10.37 -28.91 -27.07
N MET A 30 10.34 -28.65 -25.75
CA MET A 30 9.25 -29.06 -24.88
C MET A 30 8.09 -28.08 -24.98
N GLY A 31 6.89 -28.60 -25.19
CA GLY A 31 5.65 -27.82 -25.27
C GLY A 31 4.43 -28.66 -25.03
N ALA A 32 3.29 -27.99 -24.80
CA ALA A 32 1.96 -28.57 -24.69
C ALA A 32 0.94 -27.62 -25.31
N SER A 33 -0.27 -28.12 -25.60
CA SER A 33 -1.40 -27.27 -25.97
C SER A 33 -2.45 -27.31 -24.87
N THR A 34 -3.20 -26.21 -24.71
CA THR A 34 -4.34 -26.18 -23.78
C THR A 34 -5.49 -26.98 -24.29
N ASP A 35 -6.23 -27.66 -23.40
CA ASP A 35 -7.47 -28.36 -23.65
C ASP A 35 -8.67 -27.40 -23.78
N THR A 36 -9.90 -27.98 -23.91
CA THR A 36 -11.13 -27.20 -24.03
C THR A 36 -11.46 -26.35 -22.81
N GLU A 37 -10.87 -26.64 -21.65
CA GLU A 37 -11.00 -25.89 -20.41
C GLU A 37 -9.85 -24.91 -20.20
N GLY A 38 -8.98 -24.76 -21.21
CA GLY A 38 -7.79 -23.89 -21.17
C GLY A 38 -6.63 -24.44 -20.33
N PHE A 39 -6.68 -25.70 -19.91
CA PHE A 39 -5.68 -26.32 -19.05
C PHE A 39 -4.53 -26.94 -19.86
N PHE A 40 -3.27 -26.81 -19.37
CA PHE A 40 -2.10 -27.44 -19.96
C PHE A 40 -1.23 -28.11 -18.90
N GLN A 41 -0.49 -29.15 -19.32
CA GLN A 41 0.50 -29.81 -18.46
C GLN A 41 1.73 -30.21 -19.24
N LEU A 42 2.92 -29.78 -18.76
CA LEU A 42 4.24 -30.18 -19.22
C LEU A 42 4.83 -31.17 -18.21
N LYS A 43 5.10 -32.41 -18.65
CA LYS A 43 5.66 -33.48 -17.79
C LYS A 43 7.12 -33.69 -18.07
N GLN A 44 7.85 -34.24 -17.10
CA GLN A 44 9.28 -34.60 -17.23
C GLN A 44 10.16 -33.38 -17.61
N VAL A 45 9.87 -32.22 -17.03
CA VAL A 45 10.69 -31.02 -17.19
C VAL A 45 11.91 -31.14 -16.27
N PRO A 46 13.13 -30.98 -16.77
CA PRO A 46 14.33 -30.98 -15.91
C PRO A 46 14.22 -29.91 -14.81
N GLU A 47 14.92 -30.13 -13.70
CA GLU A 47 15.00 -29.14 -12.62
C GLU A 47 15.83 -27.93 -13.06
N ASP A 48 15.19 -26.76 -13.19
CA ASP A 48 15.80 -25.48 -13.56
C ASP A 48 14.78 -24.34 -13.45
N VAL A 49 15.19 -23.11 -13.83
CA VAL A 49 14.29 -21.94 -13.97
C VAL A 49 14.00 -21.69 -15.45
N TYR A 50 12.74 -21.69 -15.82
CA TYR A 50 12.29 -21.63 -17.21
C TYR A 50 11.49 -20.39 -17.54
N LYS A 51 11.33 -20.17 -18.85
CA LYS A 51 10.41 -19.21 -19.46
C LYS A 51 9.42 -19.98 -20.30
N LEU A 52 8.13 -19.66 -20.13
CA LEU A 52 7.07 -20.23 -20.94
C LEU A 52 6.55 -19.18 -21.91
N LYS A 53 6.46 -19.55 -23.17
CA LYS A 53 5.83 -18.75 -24.22
C LYS A 53 4.43 -19.30 -24.48
N TYR A 54 3.46 -18.43 -24.44
CA TYR A 54 2.05 -18.72 -24.75
C TYR A 54 1.70 -18.06 -26.09
N SER A 55 1.16 -18.82 -27.03
CA SER A 55 0.75 -18.31 -28.33
C SER A 55 -0.54 -18.96 -28.82
N SER A 56 -1.45 -18.13 -29.31
CA SER A 56 -2.70 -18.53 -29.93
C SER A 56 -3.09 -17.54 -31.02
N ILE A 57 -3.78 -18.01 -32.04
CA ILE A 57 -4.28 -17.15 -33.12
C ILE A 57 -5.33 -16.19 -32.52
N GLY A 58 -5.21 -14.90 -32.86
CA GLY A 58 -6.12 -13.85 -32.34
C GLY A 58 -5.73 -13.29 -30.98
N PHE A 59 -4.66 -13.77 -30.34
CA PHE A 59 -4.20 -13.30 -29.04
C PHE A 59 -2.77 -12.81 -29.10
N THR A 60 -2.45 -11.84 -28.24
CA THR A 60 -1.09 -11.34 -28.04
C THR A 60 -0.25 -12.43 -27.39
N GLN A 61 0.93 -12.71 -27.96
CA GLN A 61 1.85 -13.68 -27.38
C GLN A 61 2.34 -13.17 -26.04
N HIS A 62 2.32 -14.05 -25.03
CA HIS A 62 2.79 -13.76 -23.68
C HIS A 62 4.00 -14.63 -23.31
N ILE A 63 4.95 -14.04 -22.57
CA ILE A 63 6.05 -14.79 -21.96
C ILE A 63 5.93 -14.66 -20.44
N GLU A 64 5.78 -15.80 -19.78
CA GLU A 64 5.92 -15.90 -18.33
C GLU A 64 7.34 -16.30 -17.99
N THR A 65 7.98 -15.56 -17.09
CA THR A 65 9.36 -15.77 -16.69
C THR A 65 9.46 -16.36 -15.30
N ASP A 66 10.63 -16.85 -14.92
CA ASP A 66 10.93 -17.27 -13.54
C ASP A 66 10.11 -18.48 -13.07
N ILE A 67 9.81 -19.41 -13.98
CA ILE A 67 9.11 -20.66 -13.67
C ILE A 67 10.13 -21.65 -13.13
N ARG A 68 10.22 -21.74 -11.81
CA ARG A 68 11.13 -22.67 -11.14
C ARG A 68 10.52 -24.08 -11.07
N VAL A 69 11.17 -25.02 -11.72
CA VAL A 69 10.80 -26.45 -11.67
C VAL A 69 11.63 -27.14 -10.60
N ILE A 70 10.95 -27.79 -9.66
CA ILE A 70 11.53 -28.55 -8.56
C ILE A 70 11.27 -30.04 -8.79
N ARG A 71 12.25 -30.85 -8.48
CA ARG A 71 12.18 -32.31 -8.60
C ARG A 71 10.95 -32.90 -7.90
N ASN A 72 10.24 -33.80 -8.62
CA ASN A 72 9.06 -34.52 -8.13
C ASN A 72 7.93 -33.59 -7.63
N LYS A 73 7.90 -32.33 -8.07
CA LYS A 73 6.82 -31.39 -7.80
C LYS A 73 6.21 -30.88 -9.10
N THR A 74 4.94 -30.48 -9.05
CA THR A 74 4.29 -29.74 -10.11
C THR A 74 4.32 -28.26 -9.77
N THR A 75 5.02 -27.47 -10.60
CA THR A 75 4.96 -26.02 -10.54
C THR A 75 3.68 -25.58 -11.24
N VAL A 76 2.76 -24.96 -10.51
CA VAL A 76 1.52 -24.43 -11.08
C VAL A 76 1.74 -22.98 -11.49
N VAL A 77 1.66 -22.73 -12.79
CA VAL A 77 1.58 -21.38 -13.35
C VAL A 77 0.11 -21.01 -13.39
N ARG A 78 -0.23 -19.96 -12.67
CA ARG A 78 -1.64 -19.61 -12.48
C ARG A 78 -2.21 -18.92 -13.70
N ASN A 79 -3.52 -18.79 -13.73
CA ASN A 79 -4.35 -18.29 -14.84
C ASN A 79 -3.65 -17.24 -15.71
N ILE A 80 -3.00 -17.67 -16.78
CA ILE A 80 -2.39 -16.78 -17.76
C ILE A 80 -3.50 -16.13 -18.56
N ALA A 81 -3.65 -14.83 -18.42
CA ALA A 81 -4.63 -14.05 -19.15
C ALA A 81 -4.01 -13.51 -20.45
N LEU A 82 -4.49 -13.96 -21.61
CA LEU A 82 -4.06 -13.43 -22.90
C LEU A 82 -5.00 -12.31 -23.34
N GLY A 83 -4.43 -11.15 -23.68
CA GLY A 83 -5.17 -10.09 -24.35
C GLY A 83 -5.37 -10.40 -25.84
N GLU A 84 -6.49 -9.95 -26.41
CA GLU A 84 -6.71 -10.06 -27.85
C GLU A 84 -5.63 -9.30 -28.63
N ASN A 85 -5.18 -9.87 -29.75
CA ASN A 85 -4.23 -9.21 -30.63
C ASN A 85 -4.97 -8.17 -31.49
N ILE A 86 -4.71 -6.90 -31.25
CA ILE A 86 -5.34 -5.78 -31.96
C ILE A 86 -4.61 -5.47 -33.29
N VAL A 87 -3.46 -6.09 -33.54
CA VAL A 87 -2.62 -5.79 -34.72
C VAL A 87 -2.68 -6.97 -35.72
N THR A 88 -3.54 -6.89 -36.74
CA THR A 88 -3.55 -7.77 -37.90
C THR A 88 -3.06 -7.00 -39.12
N GLY A 89 -1.76 -7.05 -39.41
CA GLY A 89 -1.17 -6.56 -40.64
C GLY A 89 -0.45 -7.68 -41.38
N GLU A 90 -0.27 -7.58 -42.70
CA GLU A 90 0.46 -8.55 -43.49
C GLU A 90 1.84 -8.82 -42.88
N THR A 91 2.07 -10.09 -42.47
CA THR A 91 3.36 -10.60 -41.97
C THR A 91 4.00 -9.83 -40.80
N VAL A 92 3.27 -9.61 -39.72
CA VAL A 92 3.86 -9.10 -38.49
C VAL A 92 4.35 -10.28 -37.65
N GLU A 93 5.65 -10.40 -37.45
CA GLU A 93 6.20 -11.21 -36.38
C GLU A 93 5.77 -10.58 -35.06
N VAL A 94 4.66 -11.04 -34.49
CA VAL A 94 4.22 -10.64 -33.14
C VAL A 94 5.29 -11.10 -32.18
N THR A 95 6.14 -10.19 -31.75
CA THR A 95 7.21 -10.48 -30.79
C THR A 95 6.57 -10.78 -29.44
N ALA A 96 6.76 -11.97 -28.94
CA ALA A 96 6.30 -12.35 -27.60
C ALA A 96 6.95 -11.44 -26.56
N SER A 97 6.15 -10.86 -25.67
CA SER A 97 6.65 -9.91 -24.67
C SER A 97 6.23 -10.34 -23.26
N VAL A 98 7.13 -10.13 -22.30
CA VAL A 98 6.84 -10.26 -20.86
C VAL A 98 5.91 -9.16 -20.35
N PHE A 99 5.65 -8.13 -21.15
CA PHE A 99 4.75 -7.01 -20.86
C PHE A 99 3.41 -7.08 -21.62
N ALA A 100 3.05 -8.24 -22.15
CA ALA A 100 1.84 -8.37 -23.00
C ALA A 100 0.57 -7.84 -22.30
N ASN A 101 0.40 -8.11 -21.00
CA ASN A 101 -0.76 -7.67 -20.23
C ASN A 101 -0.79 -6.14 -19.98
N ASP A 102 0.35 -5.45 -20.07
CA ASP A 102 0.40 -3.98 -19.92
C ASP A 102 -0.27 -3.25 -21.10
N ASN A 103 -0.44 -3.93 -22.23
CA ASN A 103 -1.05 -3.35 -23.42
C ASN A 103 -2.57 -3.29 -23.38
N VAL A 104 -3.21 -4.06 -22.52
CA VAL A 104 -4.66 -4.08 -22.40
C VAL A 104 -5.21 -2.80 -21.79
N SER A 105 -4.49 -2.19 -20.85
CA SER A 105 -4.87 -0.90 -20.28
C SER A 105 -4.53 0.26 -21.24
N PRO A 106 -5.44 1.22 -21.50
CA PRO A 106 -5.14 2.42 -22.27
C PRO A 106 -4.05 3.28 -21.62
N ILE A 107 -3.95 3.31 -20.29
CA ILE A 107 -2.95 4.07 -19.53
C ILE A 107 -1.83 3.17 -19.02
N THR A 108 -0.76 3.78 -18.53
CA THR A 108 0.36 3.02 -17.96
C THR A 108 -0.09 2.27 -16.73
N ASN A 109 0.05 0.96 -16.78
CA ASN A 109 -0.18 0.05 -15.68
C ASN A 109 1.14 -0.62 -15.30
N TYR A 110 1.41 -0.68 -14.01
CA TYR A 110 2.56 -1.39 -13.47
C TYR A 110 2.08 -2.67 -12.81
N HIS A 111 2.54 -3.78 -13.36
CA HIS A 111 2.21 -5.11 -12.88
C HIS A 111 3.41 -5.70 -12.15
N TYR A 112 3.20 -6.16 -10.92
CA TYR A 112 4.20 -6.86 -10.12
C TYR A 112 3.81 -8.34 -9.94
N SER A 113 4.74 -9.21 -10.27
CA SER A 113 4.63 -10.63 -9.95
C SER A 113 5.08 -10.90 -8.50
N LEU A 114 4.65 -12.04 -7.96
CA LEU A 114 5.11 -12.52 -6.65
C LEU A 114 6.64 -12.51 -6.50
N GLN A 115 7.39 -12.89 -7.54
CA GLN A 115 8.84 -13.01 -7.46
C GLN A 115 9.52 -11.64 -7.43
N GLU A 116 8.98 -10.66 -8.17
CA GLU A 116 9.48 -9.29 -8.14
C GLU A 116 9.27 -8.66 -6.75
N ILE A 117 8.13 -8.95 -6.10
CA ILE A 117 7.85 -8.51 -4.72
C ILE A 117 8.85 -9.13 -3.74
N ARG A 118 9.06 -10.45 -3.81
CA ARG A 118 9.96 -11.18 -2.90
C ARG A 118 11.42 -10.77 -3.01
N ARG A 119 11.86 -10.41 -4.22
CA ARG A 119 13.24 -10.01 -4.51
C ARG A 119 13.53 -8.53 -4.24
N SER A 120 12.53 -7.72 -3.91
CA SER A 120 12.71 -6.30 -3.63
C SER A 120 13.47 -6.12 -2.31
N PRO A 121 14.74 -5.64 -2.31
CA PRO A 121 15.54 -5.50 -1.11
C PRO A 121 14.99 -4.36 -0.23
N GLY A 122 15.08 -4.55 1.08
CA GLY A 122 14.55 -3.60 2.04
C GLY A 122 13.04 -3.54 2.11
N SER A 123 12.35 -4.46 1.42
CA SER A 123 10.90 -4.57 1.56
C SER A 123 10.49 -5.34 2.82
N ALA A 124 11.40 -6.14 3.40
CA ALA A 124 11.08 -7.12 4.44
C ALA A 124 9.85 -7.98 4.07
N GLY A 125 9.66 -8.20 2.74
CA GLY A 125 8.50 -8.90 2.23
C GLY A 125 7.22 -8.08 2.13
N ASP A 126 7.27 -6.77 2.21
CA ASP A 126 6.12 -5.88 2.13
C ASP A 126 5.85 -5.44 0.69
N ILE A 127 4.62 -5.67 0.20
CA ILE A 127 4.22 -5.32 -1.17
C ILE A 127 4.22 -3.80 -1.41
N PHE A 128 3.78 -3.02 -0.43
CA PHE A 128 3.69 -1.57 -0.60
C PHE A 128 5.07 -0.93 -0.67
N ARG A 129 6.06 -1.46 0.07
CA ARG A 129 7.46 -1.06 -0.07
C ARG A 129 8.08 -1.46 -1.42
N ALA A 130 7.57 -2.52 -2.06
CA ALA A 130 7.96 -2.84 -3.42
C ALA A 130 7.38 -1.81 -4.42
N ILE A 131 6.09 -1.43 -4.25
CA ILE A 131 5.41 -0.41 -5.07
C ILE A 131 6.11 0.96 -4.97
N GLU A 132 6.73 1.29 -3.85
CA GLU A 132 7.50 2.54 -3.68
C GLU A 132 8.67 2.71 -4.66
N THR A 133 9.06 1.69 -5.40
CA THR A 133 10.10 1.81 -6.44
C THR A 133 9.56 2.39 -7.74
N LEU A 134 8.23 2.45 -7.92
CA LEU A 134 7.59 2.94 -9.14
C LEU A 134 7.75 4.44 -9.34
N PRO A 135 7.69 4.92 -10.59
CA PRO A 135 7.68 6.35 -10.88
C PRO A 135 6.47 7.05 -10.23
N GLY A 136 6.66 8.27 -9.74
CA GLY A 136 5.61 9.06 -9.10
C GLY A 136 5.23 8.59 -7.69
N VAL A 137 5.91 7.59 -7.13
CA VAL A 137 5.62 7.04 -5.82
C VAL A 137 6.71 7.43 -4.83
N ALA A 138 6.32 8.12 -3.76
CA ALA A 138 7.19 8.48 -2.65
C ALA A 138 6.87 7.66 -1.40
N SER A 139 7.91 7.33 -0.63
CA SER A 139 7.73 6.78 0.72
C SER A 139 7.32 7.88 1.68
N SER A 140 6.44 7.59 2.59
CA SER A 140 6.08 8.53 3.65
C SER A 140 7.12 8.63 4.77
N GLY A 141 8.26 7.94 4.66
CA GLY A 141 9.35 8.08 5.65
C GLY A 141 10.27 6.88 5.80
N GLY A 142 10.38 5.99 4.81
CA GLY A 142 11.36 4.89 4.79
C GLY A 142 11.02 3.70 5.68
N GLU A 143 10.38 3.93 6.82
CA GLU A 143 9.92 2.90 7.76
C GLU A 143 8.47 2.47 7.52
N PHE A 144 7.74 3.18 6.65
CA PHE A 144 6.32 2.98 6.42
C PHE A 144 6.06 2.09 5.20
N SER A 145 5.01 1.26 5.29
CA SER A 145 4.42 0.53 4.15
C SER A 145 3.51 1.39 3.31
N SER A 146 3.25 2.62 3.72
CA SER A 146 2.37 3.54 3.04
C SER A 146 3.12 4.41 2.07
N PHE A 147 2.51 4.71 0.96
CA PHE A 147 3.11 5.47 -0.12
C PHE A 147 2.21 6.62 -0.56
N SER A 148 2.85 7.73 -0.86
CA SER A 148 2.26 8.90 -1.49
C SER A 148 2.42 8.80 -3.00
N VAL A 149 1.40 9.19 -3.77
CA VAL A 149 1.43 9.14 -5.23
C VAL A 149 1.24 10.53 -5.80
N ARG A 150 2.26 11.02 -6.52
CA ARG A 150 2.21 12.31 -7.19
C ARG A 150 1.79 13.46 -6.27
N GLY A 151 2.35 13.48 -5.05
CA GLY A 151 2.09 14.51 -4.04
C GLY A 151 0.72 14.42 -3.36
N GLY A 152 -0.04 13.34 -3.57
CA GLY A 152 -1.23 13.02 -2.79
C GLY A 152 -0.89 12.37 -1.44
N SER A 153 -1.83 12.36 -0.49
CA SER A 153 -1.67 11.65 0.78
C SER A 153 -1.78 10.12 0.58
N PRO A 154 -1.15 9.30 1.42
CA PRO A 154 -1.35 7.85 1.42
C PRO A 154 -2.82 7.43 1.52
N ARG A 155 -3.66 8.16 2.24
CA ARG A 155 -5.11 7.92 2.37
C ARG A 155 -5.91 8.09 1.08
N ASP A 156 -5.33 8.77 0.07
CA ASP A 156 -6.01 9.09 -1.19
C ASP A 156 -5.92 7.94 -2.21
N ASN A 157 -5.28 6.83 -1.86
CA ASN A 157 -5.11 5.66 -2.72
C ASN A 157 -6.28 4.69 -2.58
N ILE A 158 -6.79 4.17 -3.71
CA ILE A 158 -7.74 3.06 -3.73
C ILE A 158 -6.96 1.77 -3.59
N ILE A 159 -7.36 0.90 -2.66
CA ILE A 159 -6.83 -0.45 -2.53
C ILE A 159 -7.99 -1.44 -2.62
N ILE A 160 -7.87 -2.36 -3.56
CA ILE A 160 -8.80 -3.46 -3.78
C ILE A 160 -8.07 -4.77 -3.51
N VAL A 161 -8.70 -5.66 -2.78
CA VAL A 161 -8.18 -7.00 -2.48
C VAL A 161 -9.21 -8.01 -2.96
N ASP A 162 -8.86 -8.81 -3.97
CA ASP A 162 -9.79 -9.80 -4.56
C ASP A 162 -11.17 -9.20 -4.86
N ASN A 163 -11.24 -8.09 -5.61
CA ASN A 163 -12.46 -7.40 -5.98
C ASN A 163 -13.22 -6.71 -4.82
N ILE A 164 -12.67 -6.69 -3.60
CA ILE A 164 -13.25 -6.06 -2.42
C ILE A 164 -12.47 -4.79 -2.07
N PRO A 165 -13.11 -3.62 -1.96
CA PRO A 165 -12.46 -2.42 -1.45
C PRO A 165 -11.95 -2.67 -0.01
N PHE A 166 -10.66 -2.51 0.24
CA PHE A 166 -10.08 -2.71 1.57
C PHE A 166 -8.85 -1.81 1.76
N ASP A 167 -9.04 -0.66 2.36
CA ASP A 167 -8.02 0.38 2.54
C ASP A 167 -7.21 0.25 3.85
N LYS A 168 -7.67 -0.56 4.80
CA LYS A 168 -6.98 -0.84 6.07
C LYS A 168 -5.99 -1.99 5.92
N VAL A 169 -4.97 -1.81 5.09
CA VAL A 169 -4.07 -2.88 4.63
C VAL A 169 -2.69 -2.88 5.30
N SER A 170 -2.48 -2.01 6.29
CA SER A 170 -1.21 -1.91 7.00
C SER A 170 -1.40 -1.81 8.51
N HIS A 171 -0.40 -2.26 9.26
CA HIS A 171 -0.32 -2.15 10.71
C HIS A 171 0.17 -0.77 11.15
N PHE A 172 -0.25 -0.35 12.36
CA PHE A 172 0.15 0.89 13.00
C PHE A 172 -0.12 2.11 12.13
N ASP A 173 -1.37 2.19 11.62
CA ASP A 173 -1.85 3.39 10.92
C ASP A 173 -1.80 4.57 11.90
N GLY A 174 -0.78 5.37 11.76
CA GLY A 174 -0.53 6.53 12.62
C GLY A 174 -1.09 7.80 12.01
N GLY A 175 -1.50 8.69 12.89
CA GLY A 175 -1.93 10.03 12.52
C GLY A 175 -3.23 10.38 13.19
N THR A 176 -3.18 11.36 14.05
CA THR A 176 -4.36 11.92 14.70
C THR A 176 -4.97 13.05 13.88
N GLU A 177 -4.26 13.57 12.87
CA GLU A 177 -4.67 14.65 12.00
C GLU A 177 -4.68 14.23 10.52
N GLU A 178 -5.54 14.84 9.72
CA GLU A 178 -5.79 14.46 8.31
C GLU A 178 -4.54 14.56 7.42
N GLN A 179 -3.66 15.51 7.71
CA GLN A 179 -2.41 15.71 6.97
C GLN A 179 -1.27 14.82 7.46
N GLU A 180 -1.39 14.28 8.68
CA GLU A 180 -0.42 13.39 9.30
C GLU A 180 -0.76 11.91 9.08
N ALA A 181 -1.73 11.56 8.27
CA ALA A 181 -2.04 10.19 7.91
C ALA A 181 -0.87 9.57 7.16
N GLN A 182 0.17 9.23 7.91
CA GLN A 182 1.40 8.68 7.36
C GLN A 182 1.20 7.27 6.83
N GLY A 183 0.02 6.68 7.05
CA GLY A 183 -0.28 5.28 6.76
C GLY A 183 0.53 4.33 7.64
N GLY A 184 0.25 3.03 7.55
CA GLY A 184 0.84 2.05 8.42
C GLY A 184 2.30 1.70 8.11
N ARG A 185 2.95 1.06 9.07
CA ARG A 185 4.38 0.72 8.99
C ARG A 185 4.65 -0.61 8.29
N PHE A 186 3.73 -1.56 8.36
CA PHE A 186 3.90 -2.91 7.82
C PHE A 186 2.61 -3.37 7.16
N SER A 187 2.72 -3.99 5.97
CA SER A 187 1.58 -4.61 5.29
C SER A 187 1.02 -5.78 6.10
N ILE A 188 -0.31 -5.93 6.11
CA ILE A 188 -0.98 -7.13 6.62
C ILE A 188 -0.79 -8.36 5.69
N PHE A 189 -0.30 -8.15 4.48
CA PHE A 189 -0.06 -9.22 3.51
C PHE A 189 1.38 -9.68 3.53
N THR A 190 1.58 -10.98 3.58
CA THR A 190 2.87 -11.58 3.31
C THR A 190 3.06 -11.76 1.81
N PRO A 191 4.29 -11.73 1.26
CA PRO A 191 4.52 -11.99 -0.16
C PRO A 191 4.02 -13.38 -0.57
N GLY A 192 3.96 -14.32 0.38
CA GLY A 192 3.53 -15.68 0.14
C GLY A 192 2.11 -15.82 -0.38
N VAL A 193 1.21 -14.90 -0.04
CA VAL A 193 -0.21 -14.97 -0.39
C VAL A 193 -0.59 -14.19 -1.64
N ILE A 194 0.22 -13.23 -2.09
CA ILE A 194 -0.08 -12.37 -3.23
C ILE A 194 0.23 -13.12 -4.53
N ASP A 195 -0.67 -13.07 -5.48
CA ASP A 195 -0.48 -13.57 -6.84
C ASP A 195 0.08 -12.47 -7.74
N GLU A 196 -0.61 -11.33 -7.78
CA GLU A 196 -0.23 -10.15 -8.55
C GLU A 196 -0.67 -8.87 -7.86
N ALA A 197 0.01 -7.78 -8.20
CA ALA A 197 -0.39 -6.43 -7.83
C ALA A 197 -0.37 -5.53 -9.06
N ASN A 198 -1.49 -4.87 -9.32
CA ASN A 198 -1.62 -3.90 -10.39
C ASN A 198 -1.70 -2.48 -9.81
N PHE A 199 -0.89 -1.56 -10.34
CA PHE A 199 -0.81 -0.19 -9.86
C PHE A 199 -0.98 0.82 -11.00
N GLN A 200 -1.79 1.86 -10.74
CA GLN A 200 -1.99 3.00 -11.63
C GLN A 200 -1.88 4.31 -10.84
N ALA A 201 -0.99 5.21 -11.24
CA ALA A 201 -0.73 6.48 -10.55
C ALA A 201 -1.79 7.57 -10.82
N GLY A 202 -2.90 7.24 -11.46
CA GLY A 202 -4.03 8.10 -11.79
C GLY A 202 -4.69 7.69 -13.11
N GLY A 203 -5.74 8.37 -13.52
CA GLY A 203 -6.45 8.04 -14.76
C GLY A 203 -7.22 6.72 -14.74
N PHE A 204 -7.42 6.12 -13.58
CA PHE A 204 -8.02 4.80 -13.43
C PHE A 204 -9.51 4.75 -13.82
N SER A 205 -9.96 3.55 -14.17
CA SER A 205 -11.31 3.23 -14.67
C SER A 205 -12.44 3.67 -13.71
N ALA A 206 -13.62 3.94 -14.27
CA ALA A 206 -14.85 4.24 -13.51
C ALA A 206 -15.37 3.05 -12.67
N ARG A 207 -14.84 1.84 -12.85
CA ARG A 207 -15.06 0.68 -11.97
C ARG A 207 -14.69 0.98 -10.52
N TYR A 208 -13.79 1.94 -10.31
CA TYR A 208 -13.20 2.27 -9.01
C TYR A 208 -13.53 3.71 -8.63
N GLY A 209 -13.86 3.94 -7.38
CA GLY A 209 -14.22 5.25 -6.84
C GLY A 209 -13.88 5.41 -5.36
N GLY A 210 -14.26 6.55 -4.79
CA GLY A 210 -14.08 6.85 -3.38
C GLY A 210 -12.70 7.39 -2.99
N LYS A 211 -11.74 7.50 -3.92
CA LYS A 211 -10.41 8.07 -3.72
C LYS A 211 -9.94 8.75 -5.00
N HIS A 212 -8.93 9.63 -4.89
CA HIS A 212 -8.54 10.47 -6.03
C HIS A 212 -7.03 10.52 -6.34
N ALA A 213 -6.17 9.72 -5.69
CA ALA A 213 -4.74 9.72 -6.03
C ALA A 213 -4.35 8.59 -6.97
N SER A 214 -4.45 7.35 -6.55
CA SER A 214 -4.02 6.16 -7.29
C SER A 214 -4.93 4.96 -7.04
N PHE A 215 -4.61 3.87 -7.73
CA PHE A 215 -5.32 2.61 -7.63
C PHE A 215 -4.33 1.45 -7.51
N VAL A 216 -4.57 0.56 -6.56
CA VAL A 216 -3.86 -0.71 -6.36
C VAL A 216 -4.88 -1.84 -6.32
N ASP A 217 -4.73 -2.84 -7.19
CA ASP A 217 -5.50 -4.07 -7.16
C ASP A 217 -4.59 -5.24 -6.80
N LEU A 218 -4.84 -5.82 -5.63
CA LEU A 218 -4.12 -6.97 -5.11
C LEU A 218 -4.95 -8.24 -5.35
N LYS A 219 -4.37 -9.19 -6.07
CA LYS A 219 -4.92 -10.52 -6.23
C LYS A 219 -4.27 -11.47 -5.24
N ILE A 220 -5.08 -12.09 -4.40
CA ILE A 220 -4.64 -13.15 -3.50
C ILE A 220 -4.69 -14.48 -4.27
N LYS A 221 -3.68 -15.32 -4.07
CA LYS A 221 -3.59 -16.63 -4.69
C LYS A 221 -4.86 -17.44 -4.50
N GLU A 222 -5.27 -18.16 -5.52
CA GLU A 222 -6.47 -19.01 -5.46
C GLU A 222 -6.26 -20.36 -4.75
N GLY A 223 -5.01 -20.72 -4.44
CA GLY A 223 -4.64 -22.03 -3.95
C GLY A 223 -4.41 -23.04 -5.08
N ASN A 224 -3.74 -24.13 -4.76
CA ASN A 224 -3.42 -25.19 -5.70
C ASN A 224 -4.32 -26.41 -5.47
N LYS A 225 -5.02 -26.88 -6.50
CA LYS A 225 -5.93 -28.05 -6.40
C LYS A 225 -5.24 -29.39 -6.58
N GLU A 226 -4.02 -29.41 -7.12
CA GLU A 226 -3.32 -30.63 -7.51
C GLU A 226 -2.21 -31.04 -6.54
N SER A 227 -1.48 -30.06 -6.02
CA SER A 227 -0.33 -30.30 -5.15
C SER A 227 -0.29 -29.33 -3.99
N GLN A 228 0.23 -29.80 -2.87
CA GLN A 228 0.42 -28.97 -1.69
C GLN A 228 1.82 -28.39 -1.65
N THR A 229 1.93 -27.19 -1.12
CA THR A 229 3.19 -26.52 -0.77
C THR A 229 3.04 -25.95 0.63
N ILE A 230 4.01 -26.25 1.50
CA ILE A 230 4.08 -25.69 2.85
C ILE A 230 5.38 -24.90 2.94
N ASN A 231 5.30 -23.67 3.40
CA ASN A 231 6.47 -22.84 3.62
C ASN A 231 6.46 -22.34 5.06
N GLY A 232 7.60 -22.42 5.73
CA GLY A 232 7.79 -21.83 7.06
C GLY A 232 8.96 -20.87 7.01
N THR A 233 8.80 -19.64 7.49
CA THR A 233 9.88 -18.66 7.66
C THR A 233 10.04 -18.37 9.15
N TYR A 234 11.28 -18.31 9.59
CA TYR A 234 11.65 -17.83 10.92
C TYR A 234 12.80 -16.83 10.79
N ASP A 235 12.60 -15.64 11.33
CA ASP A 235 13.58 -14.56 11.32
C ASP A 235 13.66 -13.86 12.68
N ILE A 236 14.50 -12.84 12.78
CA ILE A 236 14.68 -12.07 14.01
C ILE A 236 13.43 -11.33 14.48
N LEU A 237 12.48 -11.09 13.56
CA LEU A 237 11.22 -10.39 13.85
C LEU A 237 10.13 -11.37 14.29
N GLY A 238 10.20 -12.65 13.87
CA GLY A 238 9.18 -13.64 14.22
C GLY A 238 9.09 -14.84 13.30
N TRP A 239 7.86 -15.24 12.98
CA TRP A 239 7.61 -16.42 12.16
C TRP A 239 6.44 -16.23 11.20
N GLU A 240 6.48 -16.98 10.10
CA GLU A 240 5.42 -17.07 9.09
C GLU A 240 5.25 -18.52 8.63
N VAL A 241 4.03 -18.98 8.48
CA VAL A 241 3.68 -20.29 7.92
C VAL A 241 2.63 -20.10 6.82
N ASN A 242 2.88 -20.70 5.66
CA ASN A 242 1.95 -20.70 4.54
C ASN A 242 1.65 -22.13 4.11
N TYR A 243 0.38 -22.41 3.86
CA TYR A 243 -0.12 -23.61 3.17
C TYR A 243 -0.80 -23.18 1.88
N ASP A 244 -0.48 -23.84 0.79
CA ASP A 244 -1.10 -23.66 -0.53
C ASP A 244 -1.31 -25.05 -1.14
N GLY A 245 -2.55 -25.52 -1.19
CA GLY A 245 -2.81 -26.90 -1.61
C GLY A 245 -4.29 -27.26 -1.74
N PRO A 246 -4.58 -28.52 -2.10
CA PRO A 246 -5.93 -29.03 -2.19
C PRO A 246 -6.65 -29.07 -0.83
N SER A 247 -7.94 -28.92 -0.84
CA SER A 247 -8.79 -29.23 0.32
C SER A 247 -8.90 -30.74 0.49
N TYR A 248 -8.76 -31.22 1.74
CA TYR A 248 -9.02 -32.63 2.09
C TYR A 248 -10.50 -32.91 2.39
N VAL A 249 -11.34 -31.87 2.40
CA VAL A 249 -12.76 -31.98 2.75
C VAL A 249 -13.64 -32.04 1.51
N HIS A 250 -13.27 -31.30 0.46
CA HIS A 250 -14.06 -31.20 -0.77
C HIS A 250 -13.15 -31.24 -2.01
N ASN A 251 -13.44 -32.14 -2.94
CA ASN A 251 -12.76 -32.20 -4.23
C ASN A 251 -13.02 -30.89 -5.01
N ASN A 252 -12.14 -30.46 -5.91
CA ASN A 252 -12.20 -29.23 -6.68
C ASN A 252 -12.07 -27.93 -5.85
N THR A 253 -11.68 -28.03 -4.58
CA THR A 253 -11.43 -26.88 -3.71
C THR A 253 -9.95 -26.77 -3.41
N ALA A 254 -9.40 -25.59 -3.64
CA ALA A 254 -8.07 -25.21 -3.17
C ALA A 254 -8.17 -24.40 -1.88
N VAL A 255 -7.15 -24.50 -1.05
CA VAL A 255 -7.01 -23.76 0.21
C VAL A 255 -5.67 -23.04 0.21
N LEU A 256 -5.71 -21.75 0.48
CA LEU A 256 -4.56 -20.95 0.83
C LEU A 256 -4.71 -20.51 2.29
N PHE A 257 -3.74 -20.83 3.12
CA PHE A 257 -3.68 -20.39 4.51
C PHE A 257 -2.34 -19.72 4.77
N SER A 258 -2.36 -18.59 5.46
CA SER A 258 -1.17 -17.90 5.94
C SER A 258 -1.37 -17.46 7.38
N ALA A 259 -0.36 -17.68 8.21
CA ALA A 259 -0.29 -17.13 9.56
C ALA A 259 1.10 -16.55 9.78
N ARG A 260 1.15 -15.33 10.34
CA ARG A 260 2.39 -14.62 10.67
C ARG A 260 2.26 -13.98 12.04
N HIS A 261 3.37 -13.97 12.78
CA HIS A 261 3.52 -13.16 13.99
C HIS A 261 4.87 -12.47 13.98
N GLN A 262 4.90 -11.17 14.24
CA GLN A 262 6.13 -10.38 14.35
C GLN A 262 6.15 -9.56 15.64
N ASN A 263 7.34 -9.44 16.25
CA ASN A 263 7.60 -8.67 17.46
C ASN A 263 8.97 -7.99 17.33
N PHE A 264 8.98 -6.68 17.33
CA PHE A 264 10.18 -5.88 17.07
C PHE A 264 11.04 -5.63 18.30
N LYS A 265 10.63 -6.11 19.50
CA LYS A 265 11.37 -5.84 20.73
C LYS A 265 12.84 -6.25 20.64
N THR A 266 13.13 -7.47 20.20
CA THR A 266 14.50 -7.98 20.13
C THR A 266 15.40 -7.13 19.25
N ILE A 267 14.94 -6.79 18.04
CA ILE A 267 15.76 -6.01 17.10
C ILE A 267 15.95 -4.56 17.57
N LEU A 268 14.92 -3.93 18.13
CA LEU A 268 15.01 -2.56 18.65
C LEU A 268 15.93 -2.47 19.86
N ASP A 269 15.90 -3.47 20.77
CA ASP A 269 16.86 -3.56 21.88
C ASP A 269 18.30 -3.74 21.36
N MET A 270 18.51 -4.61 20.36
CA MET A 270 19.84 -4.86 19.77
C MET A 270 20.41 -3.65 19.03
N THR A 271 19.57 -2.83 18.42
CA THR A 271 19.98 -1.64 17.66
C THR A 271 20.00 -0.34 18.50
N GLY A 272 19.63 -0.44 19.80
CA GLY A 272 19.58 0.73 20.69
C GLY A 272 18.41 1.69 20.41
N GLN A 273 17.37 1.21 19.75
CA GLN A 273 16.18 1.99 19.34
C GLN A 273 14.94 1.66 20.20
N SER A 274 15.12 1.18 21.42
CA SER A 274 14.01 0.82 22.33
C SER A 274 13.11 2.02 22.67
N ASP A 275 13.60 3.23 22.54
CA ASP A 275 12.84 4.48 22.72
C ASP A 275 11.70 4.69 21.71
N LEU A 276 11.72 3.98 20.60
CA LEU A 276 10.62 3.97 19.63
C LEU A 276 9.38 3.25 20.15
N GLY A 277 9.50 2.44 21.23
CA GLY A 277 8.46 1.54 21.71
C GLY A 277 8.45 0.20 20.96
N TYR A 278 7.59 -0.73 21.39
CA TYR A 278 7.60 -2.10 20.92
C TYR A 278 6.33 -2.46 20.11
N PRO A 279 6.37 -2.37 18.78
CA PRO A 279 5.30 -2.88 17.94
C PRO A 279 5.33 -4.42 17.88
N SER A 280 4.15 -5.03 17.92
CA SER A 280 3.95 -6.45 17.62
C SER A 280 2.62 -6.66 16.93
N PHE A 281 2.55 -7.63 16.01
CA PHE A 281 1.33 -7.91 15.26
C PHE A 281 1.26 -9.37 14.80
N SER A 282 0.06 -9.76 14.40
CA SER A 282 -0.18 -11.07 13.79
C SER A 282 -1.12 -10.90 12.61
N ASP A 283 -0.98 -11.78 11.62
CA ASP A 283 -1.88 -11.85 10.47
C ASP A 283 -2.31 -13.30 10.26
N ILE A 284 -3.59 -13.48 10.05
CA ILE A 284 -4.18 -14.75 9.63
C ILE A 284 -4.98 -14.48 8.37
N LEU A 285 -4.66 -15.20 7.30
CA LEU A 285 -5.38 -15.16 6.05
C LEU A 285 -5.77 -16.59 5.65
N LEU A 286 -7.03 -16.75 5.32
CA LEU A 286 -7.59 -18.00 4.76
C LEU A 286 -8.34 -17.65 3.48
N LYS A 287 -7.96 -18.29 2.37
CA LYS A 287 -8.75 -18.26 1.14
C LYS A 287 -9.09 -19.68 0.68
N THR A 288 -10.33 -19.90 0.31
CA THR A 288 -10.76 -21.14 -0.35
C THR A 288 -11.32 -20.79 -1.71
N THR A 289 -10.99 -21.60 -2.72
CA THR A 289 -11.50 -21.43 -4.08
C THR A 289 -12.04 -22.76 -4.58
N THR A 290 -13.34 -22.79 -4.91
CA THR A 290 -14.06 -23.98 -5.35
C THR A 290 -14.62 -23.76 -6.75
N ASP A 291 -14.30 -24.63 -7.71
CA ASP A 291 -15.02 -24.69 -8.96
C ASP A 291 -16.26 -25.55 -8.75
N ILE A 292 -17.46 -24.94 -8.87
CA ILE A 292 -18.73 -25.62 -8.78
C ILE A 292 -18.94 -26.43 -10.07
N ASP A 293 -18.63 -25.79 -11.20
CA ASP A 293 -18.63 -26.38 -12.53
C ASP A 293 -17.64 -25.63 -13.43
N SER A 294 -17.58 -25.94 -14.73
CA SER A 294 -16.68 -25.29 -15.69
C SER A 294 -16.95 -23.78 -15.90
N ARG A 295 -18.12 -23.29 -15.49
CA ARG A 295 -18.54 -21.88 -15.66
C ARG A 295 -18.61 -21.10 -14.35
N ASN A 296 -18.74 -21.79 -13.23
CA ASN A 296 -18.99 -21.16 -11.93
C ASN A 296 -17.89 -21.48 -10.93
N SER A 297 -17.29 -20.45 -10.36
CA SER A 297 -16.33 -20.56 -9.26
C SER A 297 -16.73 -19.65 -8.11
N ILE A 298 -16.55 -20.14 -6.89
CA ILE A 298 -16.76 -19.38 -5.65
C ILE A 298 -15.45 -19.35 -4.88
N SER A 299 -15.07 -18.18 -4.38
CA SER A 299 -13.97 -18.05 -3.44
C SER A 299 -14.41 -17.30 -2.17
N MET A 300 -13.90 -17.75 -1.04
CA MET A 300 -14.09 -17.11 0.26
C MET A 300 -12.72 -16.63 0.75
N LEU A 301 -12.65 -15.38 1.17
CA LEU A 301 -11.44 -14.76 1.75
C LEU A 301 -11.74 -14.28 3.17
N GLY A 302 -10.97 -14.75 4.14
CA GLY A 302 -10.96 -14.28 5.51
C GLY A 302 -9.61 -13.69 5.88
N ILE A 303 -9.60 -12.51 6.48
CA ILE A 303 -8.42 -11.82 7.02
C ILE A 303 -8.72 -11.40 8.45
N TYR A 304 -7.79 -11.66 9.36
CA TYR A 304 -7.81 -11.22 10.75
C TYR A 304 -6.41 -10.76 11.17
N SER A 305 -6.27 -9.50 11.54
CA SER A 305 -4.99 -8.83 11.65
C SER A 305 -4.94 -7.95 12.92
N PRO A 306 -4.67 -8.56 14.10
CA PRO A 306 -4.50 -7.83 15.34
C PRO A 306 -3.10 -7.25 15.48
N GLU A 307 -3.01 -6.06 16.06
CA GLU A 307 -1.75 -5.39 16.38
C GLU A 307 -1.76 -4.81 17.79
N PHE A 308 -0.58 -4.66 18.34
CA PHE A 308 -0.33 -4.09 19.64
C PHE A 308 0.93 -3.24 19.62
N PHE A 309 0.87 -2.08 20.24
CA PHE A 309 2.01 -1.19 20.42
C PHE A 309 2.07 -0.67 21.83
N GLU A 310 3.25 -0.67 22.41
CA GLU A 310 3.50 -0.02 23.69
C GLU A 310 4.82 0.73 23.71
N ARG A 311 4.78 1.92 24.30
CA ARG A 311 5.93 2.72 24.65
C ARG A 311 5.77 3.16 26.10
N THR A 312 6.53 2.51 26.98
CA THR A 312 6.43 2.67 28.43
C THR A 312 7.59 3.49 28.97
N ILE A 313 7.55 3.78 30.27
CA ILE A 313 8.65 4.42 30.96
C ILE A 313 9.96 3.62 30.81
N ASP A 314 9.90 2.29 30.72
CA ASP A 314 11.06 1.43 30.59
C ASP A 314 11.79 1.64 29.26
N ASN A 315 11.07 2.02 28.21
CA ASN A 315 11.63 2.31 26.89
C ASN A 315 12.45 3.61 26.88
N VAL A 316 12.05 4.62 27.66
CA VAL A 316 12.57 5.98 27.57
C VAL A 316 13.49 6.36 28.73
N TYR A 317 13.49 5.60 29.83
CA TYR A 317 14.20 5.95 31.05
C TYR A 317 15.73 5.88 30.91
N GLU A 318 16.27 4.92 30.16
CA GLU A 318 17.71 4.68 30.06
C GLU A 318 18.42 5.53 29.00
N ILE A 319 17.68 6.07 28.03
CA ILE A 319 18.27 6.60 26.79
C ILE A 319 18.66 8.05 26.88
N ASP A 320 17.93 8.87 27.64
CA ASP A 320 18.32 10.28 27.79
C ASP A 320 17.92 10.87 29.16
N ASN A 321 18.88 11.00 30.01
CA ASN A 321 18.73 11.59 31.33
C ASN A 321 18.37 13.08 31.31
N GLN A 322 18.26 13.69 30.12
CA GLN A 322 17.97 15.11 29.93
C GLN A 322 16.58 15.37 29.37
N GLN A 323 15.85 14.35 28.94
CA GLN A 323 14.48 14.52 28.45
C GLN A 323 13.47 14.49 29.61
N TYR A 324 12.98 15.66 29.97
CA TYR A 324 12.04 15.87 31.08
C TYR A 324 10.57 15.61 30.71
N ASP A 325 10.26 15.39 29.45
CA ASP A 325 8.91 15.16 28.94
C ASP A 325 8.93 14.10 27.86
N ASN A 326 8.54 12.88 28.22
CA ASN A 326 8.47 11.75 27.32
C ASN A 326 7.02 11.38 27.04
N GLN A 327 6.67 11.31 25.78
CA GLN A 327 5.38 10.80 25.35
C GLN A 327 5.38 9.28 25.44
N LEU A 328 4.45 8.73 26.21
CA LEU A 328 4.20 7.30 26.32
C LEU A 328 2.93 6.97 25.53
N ALA A 329 2.83 5.76 25.01
CA ALA A 329 1.68 5.35 24.22
C ALA A 329 1.38 3.86 24.41
N TRP A 330 0.12 3.53 24.30
CA TRP A 330 -0.38 2.18 24.24
C TRP A 330 -1.49 2.13 23.17
N SER A 331 -1.45 1.15 22.27
CA SER A 331 -2.52 0.93 21.31
C SER A 331 -2.77 -0.55 21.06
N LYS A 332 -4.02 -0.85 20.76
CA LYS A 332 -4.48 -2.13 20.26
C LYS A 332 -5.45 -1.87 19.12
N ASP A 333 -5.17 -2.45 17.97
CA ASP A 333 -6.02 -2.37 16.79
C ASP A 333 -6.24 -3.77 16.22
N THR A 334 -7.37 -3.98 15.56
CA THR A 334 -7.68 -5.24 14.89
C THR A 334 -8.43 -4.95 13.60
N LYS A 335 -7.85 -5.37 12.49
CA LYS A 335 -8.44 -5.25 11.15
C LYS A 335 -8.97 -6.61 10.72
N TYR A 336 -10.13 -6.63 10.05
CA TYR A 336 -10.74 -7.87 9.59
C TYR A 336 -11.51 -7.70 8.28
N LEU A 337 -11.54 -8.77 7.52
CA LEU A 337 -12.30 -8.91 6.27
C LEU A 337 -12.83 -10.34 6.16
N LEU A 338 -14.10 -10.47 5.82
CA LEU A 338 -14.71 -11.71 5.33
C LEU A 338 -15.40 -11.39 4.01
N GLY A 339 -14.95 -12.04 2.94
CA GLY A 339 -15.47 -11.83 1.59
C GLY A 339 -15.85 -13.12 0.90
N LEU A 340 -16.92 -13.06 0.13
CA LEU A 340 -17.36 -14.13 -0.77
C LEU A 340 -17.43 -13.58 -2.18
N ASN A 341 -16.65 -14.15 -3.09
CA ASN A 341 -16.68 -13.84 -4.51
C ASN A 341 -17.31 -15.00 -5.29
N TRP A 342 -18.21 -14.68 -6.20
CA TRP A 342 -18.79 -15.62 -7.14
C TRP A 342 -18.58 -15.10 -8.55
N ARG A 343 -17.87 -15.88 -9.37
CA ARG A 343 -17.65 -15.63 -10.80
C ARG A 343 -18.47 -16.65 -11.60
N SER A 344 -19.23 -16.16 -12.59
CA SER A 344 -20.03 -16.97 -13.49
C SER A 344 -19.78 -16.57 -14.93
N LEU A 345 -19.36 -17.52 -15.78
CA LEU A 345 -19.26 -17.37 -17.22
C LEU A 345 -20.68 -17.54 -17.81
N THR A 346 -21.40 -16.43 -17.96
CA THR A 346 -22.81 -16.39 -18.32
C THR A 346 -23.05 -16.78 -19.80
N SER A 347 -22.08 -16.49 -20.67
CA SER A 347 -22.03 -16.94 -22.06
C SER A 347 -20.59 -17.11 -22.51
N THR A 348 -20.32 -17.42 -23.77
CA THR A 348 -18.97 -17.49 -24.34
C THR A 348 -18.30 -16.10 -24.45
N THR A 349 -19.05 -15.03 -24.31
CA THR A 349 -18.54 -13.63 -24.44
C THR A 349 -18.87 -12.79 -23.22
N SER A 350 -19.36 -13.38 -22.13
CA SER A 350 -19.76 -12.60 -20.97
C SER A 350 -19.44 -13.28 -19.63
N VAL A 351 -19.07 -12.46 -18.64
CA VAL A 351 -18.79 -12.88 -17.27
C VAL A 351 -19.50 -11.97 -16.28
N LEU A 352 -20.04 -12.58 -15.23
CA LEU A 352 -20.61 -11.90 -14.07
C LEU A 352 -19.72 -12.20 -12.86
N GLU A 353 -19.28 -11.14 -12.20
CA GLU A 353 -18.48 -11.19 -10.98
C GLU A 353 -19.23 -10.48 -9.85
N ASN A 354 -19.45 -11.18 -8.76
CA ASN A 354 -20.15 -10.69 -7.60
C ASN A 354 -19.27 -10.82 -6.37
N ALA A 355 -19.28 -9.83 -5.50
CA ALA A 355 -18.67 -9.87 -4.19
C ALA A 355 -19.68 -9.45 -3.12
N VAL A 356 -19.71 -10.20 -2.02
CA VAL A 356 -20.39 -9.81 -0.78
C VAL A 356 -19.35 -9.83 0.32
N TYR A 357 -19.28 -8.79 1.13
CA TYR A 357 -18.23 -8.69 2.12
C TYR A 357 -18.69 -8.01 3.41
N TYR A 358 -18.01 -8.36 4.48
CA TYR A 358 -18.03 -7.69 5.77
C TYR A 358 -16.60 -7.37 6.18
N ARG A 359 -16.31 -6.11 6.47
CA ARG A 359 -14.99 -5.64 6.85
C ARG A 359 -15.06 -4.59 7.93
N GLY A 360 -13.98 -4.41 8.66
CA GLY A 360 -13.92 -3.34 9.64
C GLY A 360 -12.60 -3.28 10.38
N ASN A 361 -12.56 -2.39 11.34
CA ASN A 361 -11.48 -2.31 12.31
C ASN A 361 -11.96 -1.82 13.67
N THR A 362 -11.31 -2.29 14.73
CA THR A 362 -11.45 -1.77 16.08
C THR A 362 -10.12 -1.19 16.52
N ALA A 363 -10.10 0.01 17.08
CA ALA A 363 -8.88 0.62 17.59
C ALA A 363 -9.10 1.19 18.99
N GLU A 364 -8.14 0.93 19.88
CA GLU A 364 -8.04 1.53 21.19
C GLU A 364 -6.65 2.16 21.33
N PHE A 365 -6.61 3.44 21.65
CA PHE A 365 -5.37 4.19 21.79
C PHE A 365 -5.37 5.01 23.07
N ARG A 366 -4.22 4.97 23.79
CA ARG A 366 -3.98 5.79 24.98
C ARG A 366 -2.65 6.50 24.84
N ARG A 367 -2.65 7.80 25.13
CA ARG A 367 -1.46 8.62 25.22
C ARG A 367 -1.23 9.01 26.66
N SER A 368 0.01 8.90 27.12
CA SER A 368 0.46 9.26 28.45
C SER A 368 1.74 10.08 28.35
N ASN A 369 2.04 10.89 29.36
CA ASN A 369 3.30 11.62 29.45
C ASN A 369 4.01 11.25 30.74
N SER A 370 5.34 11.16 30.67
CA SER A 370 6.19 11.06 31.85
C SER A 370 6.96 12.37 32.04
N TYR A 371 7.02 12.82 33.26
CA TYR A 371 7.73 14.03 33.65
C TYR A 371 8.88 13.64 34.57
N VAL A 372 10.11 14.00 34.17
CA VAL A 372 11.30 13.88 35.00
C VAL A 372 11.74 15.28 35.37
N TYR A 373 11.83 15.57 36.66
CA TYR A 373 12.27 16.87 37.14
C TYR A 373 13.79 16.91 37.30
N PRO A 374 14.48 17.96 36.82
CA PRO A 374 15.90 18.07 36.98
C PRO A 374 16.25 18.18 38.47
N ASN A 375 17.05 17.26 38.97
CA ASN A 375 17.48 17.21 40.34
C ASN A 375 18.99 17.47 40.42
N ASN A 376 19.42 18.73 40.31
CA ASN A 376 20.83 19.19 40.51
C ASN A 376 21.89 18.27 39.85
N GLY A 377 21.62 17.76 38.67
CA GLY A 377 22.50 16.84 37.94
C GLY A 377 22.46 15.39 38.42
N ARG A 378 21.58 15.02 39.33
CA ARG A 378 21.31 13.63 39.71
C ARG A 378 20.31 13.03 38.77
N ILE A 379 20.61 11.83 38.24
CA ILE A 379 19.66 11.02 37.48
C ILE A 379 18.54 10.58 38.43
N PRO A 380 17.26 10.94 38.18
CA PRO A 380 16.15 10.47 39.01
C PRO A 380 16.01 8.97 38.89
N GLN A 381 15.66 8.29 40.00
CA GLN A 381 15.33 6.89 39.93
C GLN A 381 13.99 6.71 39.22
N LYS A 382 13.79 5.57 38.51
CA LYS A 382 12.57 5.26 37.78
C LYS A 382 11.28 5.45 38.60
N LYS A 383 11.30 5.17 39.90
CA LYS A 383 10.18 5.39 40.83
C LYS A 383 9.89 6.88 41.13
N GLU A 384 10.80 7.78 40.75
CA GLU A 384 10.68 9.24 40.96
C GLU A 384 10.06 9.91 39.73
N VAL A 385 9.85 9.17 38.64
CA VAL A 385 9.22 9.67 37.41
C VAL A 385 7.72 9.72 37.61
N LEU A 386 7.14 10.90 37.38
CA LEU A 386 5.68 11.09 37.38
C LEU A 386 5.11 10.72 36.03
N VAL A 387 4.08 9.91 36.04
CA VAL A 387 3.37 9.51 34.81
C VAL A 387 1.93 10.04 34.87
N ARG A 388 1.56 10.84 33.86
CA ARG A 388 0.18 11.23 33.60
C ARG A 388 -0.41 10.19 32.65
N ASP A 389 -1.05 9.18 33.21
CA ASP A 389 -1.57 8.06 32.43
C ASP A 389 -2.86 8.39 31.72
N GLY A 390 -2.91 8.09 30.41
CA GLY A 390 -4.10 8.14 29.59
C GLY A 390 -4.79 9.50 29.54
N TYR A 391 -4.01 10.60 29.49
CA TYR A 391 -4.59 11.95 29.36
C TYR A 391 -5.35 12.13 28.04
N TYR A 392 -5.01 11.38 27.00
CA TYR A 392 -5.79 11.24 25.79
C TYR A 392 -6.17 9.77 25.58
N ARG A 393 -7.42 9.51 25.32
CA ARG A 393 -7.96 8.18 25.01
C ARG A 393 -8.82 8.26 23.77
N TYR A 394 -8.67 7.30 22.89
CA TYR A 394 -9.45 7.19 21.68
C TYR A 394 -9.86 5.73 21.48
N ASN A 395 -11.13 5.51 21.22
CA ASN A 395 -11.70 4.22 20.85
C ASN A 395 -12.50 4.40 19.57
N SER A 396 -12.32 3.50 18.63
CA SER A 396 -13.12 3.45 17.42
C SER A 396 -13.52 2.02 17.07
N ASN A 397 -14.69 1.91 16.49
CA ASN A 397 -15.18 0.71 15.83
C ASN A 397 -15.79 1.15 14.50
N GLU A 398 -15.30 0.56 13.40
CA GLU A 398 -15.83 0.77 12.07
C GLU A 398 -16.19 -0.57 11.47
N ASP A 399 -17.43 -0.74 11.02
CA ASP A 399 -17.95 -1.93 10.37
C ASP A 399 -18.58 -1.58 9.04
N GLU A 400 -18.28 -2.31 7.99
CA GLU A 400 -18.88 -2.14 6.68
C GLU A 400 -19.37 -3.48 6.13
N PHE A 401 -20.64 -3.55 5.79
CA PHE A 401 -21.22 -4.60 4.97
C PHE A 401 -21.42 -4.07 3.55
N GLY A 402 -20.94 -4.79 2.54
CA GLY A 402 -21.03 -4.36 1.16
C GLY A 402 -21.31 -5.45 0.16
N ILE A 403 -21.86 -5.03 -0.97
CA ILE A 403 -22.06 -5.83 -2.16
C ILE A 403 -21.47 -5.12 -3.37
N ARG A 404 -20.89 -5.88 -4.29
CA ARG A 404 -20.42 -5.41 -5.58
C ARG A 404 -20.79 -6.44 -6.65
N SER A 405 -21.34 -5.96 -7.76
CA SER A 405 -21.65 -6.80 -8.92
C SER A 405 -21.14 -6.12 -10.17
N GLN A 406 -20.41 -6.87 -11.00
CA GLN A 406 -19.85 -6.40 -12.27
C GLN A 406 -20.20 -7.40 -13.36
N PHE A 407 -20.72 -6.89 -14.46
CA PHE A 407 -21.02 -7.66 -15.67
C PHE A 407 -20.14 -7.14 -16.80
N THR A 408 -19.36 -8.03 -17.39
CA THR A 408 -18.52 -7.77 -18.56
C THR A 408 -19.07 -8.55 -19.74
N ILE A 409 -19.25 -7.89 -20.87
CA ILE A 409 -19.63 -8.51 -22.13
C ILE A 409 -18.77 -8.00 -23.27
N THR A 410 -18.30 -8.89 -24.14
CA THR A 410 -17.52 -8.61 -25.35
C THR A 410 -18.39 -8.93 -26.56
N PRO A 411 -19.23 -7.99 -27.03
CA PRO A 411 -20.15 -8.22 -28.14
C PRO A 411 -19.45 -8.48 -29.46
N SER A 412 -18.23 -7.97 -29.61
CA SER A 412 -17.37 -8.16 -30.78
C SER A 412 -15.90 -8.03 -30.38
N GLU A 413 -14.99 -8.50 -31.22
CA GLU A 413 -13.53 -8.40 -31.02
C GLU A 413 -13.03 -6.94 -30.81
N VAL A 414 -13.78 -5.95 -31.27
CA VAL A 414 -13.44 -4.53 -31.19
C VAL A 414 -14.14 -3.80 -30.04
N SER A 415 -14.99 -4.45 -29.26
CA SER A 415 -15.77 -3.77 -28.23
C SER A 415 -15.99 -4.63 -26.97
N THR A 416 -15.78 -4.02 -25.82
CA THR A 416 -16.10 -4.58 -24.49
C THR A 416 -16.91 -3.58 -23.69
N ILE A 417 -17.98 -4.05 -23.06
CA ILE A 417 -18.80 -3.25 -22.14
C ILE A 417 -18.65 -3.84 -20.74
N VAL A 418 -18.32 -2.98 -19.79
CA VAL A 418 -18.33 -3.33 -18.37
C VAL A 418 -19.31 -2.43 -17.65
N THR A 419 -20.24 -3.02 -16.94
CA THR A 419 -21.20 -2.28 -16.10
C THR A 419 -21.27 -2.92 -14.73
N GLY A 420 -21.61 -2.14 -13.72
CA GLY A 420 -21.74 -2.70 -12.38
C GLY A 420 -22.36 -1.75 -11.38
N ILE A 421 -22.66 -2.33 -10.23
CA ILE A 421 -23.20 -1.66 -9.07
C ILE A 421 -22.38 -2.00 -7.84
N GLN A 422 -22.36 -1.09 -6.91
CA GLN A 422 -21.76 -1.25 -5.60
C GLN A 422 -22.66 -0.58 -4.57
N ALA A 423 -22.91 -1.24 -3.44
CA ALA A 423 -23.59 -0.64 -2.31
C ALA A 423 -22.96 -1.13 -1.02
N ASN A 424 -22.83 -0.25 -0.05
CA ASN A 424 -22.34 -0.61 1.27
C ASN A 424 -23.06 0.19 2.36
N THR A 425 -23.17 -0.42 3.54
CA THR A 425 -23.58 0.23 4.77
C THR A 425 -22.41 0.24 5.72
N THR A 426 -22.04 1.42 6.19
CA THR A 426 -20.96 1.61 7.15
C THR A 426 -21.52 2.08 8.47
N SER A 427 -21.20 1.38 9.55
CA SER A 427 -21.49 1.76 10.92
C SER A 427 -20.19 2.16 11.61
N PHE A 428 -20.22 3.20 12.42
CA PHE A 428 -19.05 3.60 13.20
C PHE A 428 -19.44 4.11 14.59
N ASP A 429 -18.57 3.83 15.54
CA ASP A 429 -18.63 4.32 16.92
C ASP A 429 -17.24 4.88 17.27
N TYR A 430 -17.20 6.18 17.60
CA TYR A 430 -15.98 6.87 18.01
C TYR A 430 -16.16 7.51 19.36
N THR A 431 -15.16 7.36 20.22
CA THR A 431 -15.07 8.09 21.49
C THR A 431 -13.65 8.64 21.61
N ALA A 432 -13.53 9.96 21.74
CA ALA A 432 -12.26 10.60 22.03
C ALA A 432 -12.41 11.45 23.30
N LYS A 433 -11.47 11.29 24.22
CA LYS A 433 -11.45 12.01 25.48
C LYS A 433 -10.05 12.51 25.79
N GLN A 434 -9.95 13.79 26.08
CA GLN A 434 -8.76 14.43 26.63
C GLN A 434 -9.09 15.02 28.00
N VAL A 435 -8.15 14.95 28.95
CA VAL A 435 -8.36 15.47 30.30
C VAL A 435 -8.24 17.00 30.30
N ASP A 436 -9.20 17.68 30.92
CA ASP A 436 -9.51 19.10 30.82
C ASP A 436 -8.47 20.04 31.46
N ALA A 437 -7.74 19.55 32.46
CA ALA A 437 -6.81 20.39 33.21
C ALA A 437 -5.51 19.65 33.51
N GLU A 438 -4.41 20.35 33.35
CA GLU A 438 -3.10 19.94 33.82
C GLU A 438 -2.78 20.72 35.09
N THR A 439 -2.49 20.03 36.17
CA THR A 439 -1.98 20.67 37.38
C THR A 439 -0.46 20.68 37.30
N LEU A 440 0.11 21.84 37.09
CA LEU A 440 1.54 22.05 37.21
C LEU A 440 1.85 22.38 38.67
N PHE A 441 2.77 21.63 39.26
CA PHE A 441 3.26 21.91 40.62
C PHE A 441 4.53 22.74 40.54
N VAL A 442 4.63 23.79 41.34
CA VAL A 442 5.91 24.43 41.63
C VAL A 442 6.61 23.59 42.67
N TYR A 443 7.83 23.16 42.36
CA TYR A 443 8.63 22.36 43.25
C TYR A 443 9.51 23.21 44.12
N ASP A 444 9.69 22.76 45.37
CA ASP A 444 10.66 23.36 46.24
C ASP A 444 12.08 23.13 45.67
N ALA A 445 12.88 24.16 45.62
CA ALA A 445 14.23 24.11 45.04
C ALA A 445 15.19 23.17 45.79
N ASP A 446 14.91 22.91 47.06
CA ASP A 446 15.80 22.15 47.93
C ASP A 446 15.49 20.64 47.96
N ASP A 447 14.23 20.23 47.86
CA ASP A 447 13.83 18.80 47.96
C ASP A 447 13.03 18.25 46.79
N PHE A 448 12.72 19.09 45.80
CA PHE A 448 11.96 18.71 44.58
C PHE A 448 10.60 18.07 44.85
N ARG A 449 9.97 18.37 45.97
CA ARG A 449 8.62 17.98 46.25
C ARG A 449 7.64 19.01 45.75
N PRO A 450 6.44 18.58 45.28
CA PRO A 450 5.41 19.53 44.92
C PRO A 450 5.09 20.42 46.09
N ASN A 451 5.25 21.75 45.90
CA ASN A 451 4.87 22.70 46.93
C ASN A 451 3.34 22.85 46.94
N PRO A 452 2.63 22.34 47.95
CA PRO A 452 1.17 22.38 47.97
C PRO A 452 0.58 23.80 48.06
N LEU A 453 1.42 24.80 48.37
CA LEU A 453 0.99 26.20 48.48
C LEU A 453 1.12 26.94 47.14
N GLN A 454 1.75 26.34 46.14
CA GLN A 454 2.00 26.94 44.80
C GLN A 454 1.54 26.02 43.69
N GLN A 455 0.28 25.63 43.70
CA GLN A 455 -0.33 24.88 42.58
C GLN A 455 -0.79 25.85 41.53
N PHE A 456 -0.40 25.56 40.27
CA PHE A 456 -0.95 26.23 39.11
C PHE A 456 -1.82 25.24 38.35
N ILE A 457 -3.07 25.59 38.11
CA ILE A 457 -3.95 24.86 37.19
C ILE A 457 -3.81 25.56 35.85
N VAL A 458 -3.23 24.89 34.90
CA VAL A 458 -3.27 25.32 33.50
C VAL A 458 -4.47 24.63 32.87
N LEU A 459 -5.47 25.41 32.53
CA LEU A 459 -6.59 24.91 31.69
C LEU A 459 -6.03 24.71 30.29
N ASP A 460 -5.97 23.47 29.84
CA ASP A 460 -5.72 23.18 28.44
C ASP A 460 -6.99 23.51 27.65
N PRO A 461 -6.99 24.53 26.77
CA PRO A 461 -8.16 24.87 25.98
C PRO A 461 -8.53 23.80 24.93
N ALA A 462 -7.65 22.83 24.68
CA ALA A 462 -7.90 21.72 23.75
C ALA A 462 -8.66 20.57 24.42
N PHE A 463 -9.80 20.88 25.00
CA PHE A 463 -10.69 19.87 25.55
C PHE A 463 -11.36 19.05 24.44
N ILE A 464 -11.12 17.74 24.42
CA ILE A 464 -11.81 16.78 23.56
C ILE A 464 -12.67 15.88 24.44
N ASN A 465 -13.96 15.89 24.23
CA ASN A 465 -14.90 14.93 24.78
C ASN A 465 -16.00 14.68 23.72
N SER A 466 -15.66 13.89 22.73
CA SER A 466 -16.55 13.59 21.62
C SER A 466 -16.97 12.13 21.65
N THR A 467 -18.23 11.91 21.39
CA THR A 467 -18.79 10.58 21.11
C THR A 467 -19.66 10.71 19.87
N ALA A 468 -19.39 9.90 18.87
CA ALA A 468 -20.17 9.87 17.65
C ALA A 468 -20.47 8.44 17.26
N SER A 469 -21.71 8.15 16.96
CA SER A 469 -22.17 6.86 16.45
C SER A 469 -23.16 7.10 15.31
N SER A 470 -22.98 6.42 14.20
CA SER A 470 -23.89 6.52 13.05
C SER A 470 -23.78 5.31 12.16
N SER A 471 -24.86 5.06 11.40
CA SER A 471 -24.86 4.08 10.32
C SER A 471 -25.40 4.73 9.06
N LYS A 472 -24.66 4.67 7.96
CA LYS A 472 -25.00 5.30 6.69
C LYS A 472 -24.67 4.37 5.53
N TYR A 473 -25.34 4.56 4.41
CA TYR A 473 -25.07 3.80 3.20
C TYR A 473 -24.52 4.67 2.09
N THR A 474 -23.76 4.05 1.21
CA THR A 474 -23.35 4.60 -0.07
C THR A 474 -23.73 3.63 -1.18
N ALA A 475 -24.03 4.17 -2.35
CA ALA A 475 -24.35 3.38 -3.52
C ALA A 475 -23.69 3.97 -4.75
N ALA A 476 -23.23 3.11 -5.65
CA ALA A 476 -22.62 3.52 -6.90
C ALA A 476 -23.05 2.62 -8.04
N ALA A 477 -23.13 3.19 -9.23
CA ALA A 477 -23.28 2.48 -10.49
C ALA A 477 -22.24 2.99 -11.48
N PHE A 478 -21.70 2.14 -12.34
CA PHE A 478 -20.71 2.51 -13.33
C PHE A 478 -20.94 1.80 -14.65
N MET A 479 -20.47 2.42 -15.71
CA MET A 479 -20.41 1.86 -17.06
C MET A 479 -19.12 2.29 -17.73
N GLU A 480 -18.49 1.36 -18.43
CA GLU A 480 -17.28 1.54 -19.22
C GLU A 480 -17.49 0.87 -20.58
N TYR A 481 -17.12 1.56 -21.64
CA TYR A 481 -17.18 1.06 -23.00
C TYR A 481 -15.79 1.13 -23.64
N SER A 482 -15.14 -0.02 -23.80
CA SER A 482 -13.88 -0.12 -24.53
C SER A 482 -14.19 -0.36 -26.02
N TYR A 483 -13.65 0.50 -26.88
CA TYR A 483 -13.87 0.43 -28.32
C TYR A 483 -12.56 0.64 -29.08
N ALA A 484 -12.29 -0.26 -30.02
CA ALA A 484 -11.15 -0.18 -30.93
C ALA A 484 -11.65 0.17 -32.35
N PRO A 485 -11.78 1.46 -32.72
CA PRO A 485 -12.25 1.88 -34.04
C PRO A 485 -11.31 1.45 -35.17
N ILE A 486 -10.05 1.31 -34.87
CA ILE A 486 -9.01 0.72 -35.70
C ILE A 486 -8.10 -0.11 -34.80
N GLU A 487 -7.39 -1.08 -35.36
CA GLU A 487 -6.51 -1.99 -34.62
C GLU A 487 -5.46 -1.30 -33.76
N ALA A 488 -4.92 -0.17 -34.22
CA ALA A 488 -3.92 0.59 -33.50
C ALA A 488 -4.50 1.48 -32.38
N MET A 489 -5.82 1.63 -32.26
CA MET A 489 -6.44 2.61 -31.36
C MET A 489 -7.50 1.98 -30.45
N ARG A 490 -7.41 2.28 -29.16
CA ARG A 490 -8.46 1.94 -28.19
C ARG A 490 -8.92 3.21 -27.47
N ILE A 491 -10.22 3.38 -27.34
CA ILE A 491 -10.87 4.51 -26.65
C ILE A 491 -11.80 3.92 -25.59
N VAL A 492 -11.75 4.46 -24.37
CA VAL A 492 -12.53 3.94 -23.25
C VAL A 492 -13.24 5.09 -22.52
N PRO A 493 -14.39 5.57 -23.01
CA PRO A 493 -15.28 6.41 -22.25
C PRO A 493 -15.89 5.62 -21.10
N SER A 494 -16.02 6.26 -19.94
CA SER A 494 -16.63 5.66 -18.77
C SER A 494 -17.29 6.69 -17.88
N ILE A 495 -18.24 6.26 -17.08
CA ILE A 495 -19.00 7.10 -16.18
C ILE A 495 -19.29 6.36 -14.89
N ARG A 496 -19.20 7.05 -13.77
CA ARG A 496 -19.59 6.54 -12.46
C ARG A 496 -20.54 7.53 -11.79
N TYR A 497 -21.63 7.00 -11.26
CA TYR A 497 -22.62 7.67 -10.44
C TYR A 497 -22.46 7.18 -9.02
N GLU A 498 -22.36 8.08 -8.04
CA GLU A 498 -22.23 7.75 -6.62
C GLU A 498 -23.22 8.57 -5.80
N TYR A 499 -23.93 7.92 -4.89
CA TYR A 499 -24.75 8.54 -3.87
C TYR A 499 -24.13 8.32 -2.50
N ASN A 500 -24.00 9.39 -1.72
CA ASN A 500 -23.48 9.34 -0.35
C ASN A 500 -24.56 9.87 0.62
N GLN A 501 -25.06 9.00 1.49
CA GLN A 501 -26.06 9.36 2.49
C GLN A 501 -25.51 10.29 3.58
N PHE A 502 -24.20 10.31 3.84
CA PHE A 502 -23.63 11.19 4.87
C PHE A 502 -23.94 12.66 4.59
N ASN A 503 -23.83 13.09 3.34
CA ASN A 503 -24.11 14.47 2.91
C ASN A 503 -25.29 14.59 1.95
N GLU A 504 -26.02 13.49 1.71
CA GLU A 504 -27.21 13.41 0.85
C GLU A 504 -26.97 13.90 -0.60
N LYS A 505 -25.75 13.74 -1.11
CA LYS A 505 -25.35 14.23 -2.44
C LYS A 505 -25.06 13.11 -3.43
N VAL A 506 -25.23 13.50 -4.68
CA VAL A 506 -24.92 12.69 -5.85
C VAL A 506 -23.67 13.25 -6.52
N TYR A 507 -22.77 12.36 -6.92
CA TYR A 507 -21.52 12.67 -7.60
C TYR A 507 -21.44 11.94 -8.94
N LEU A 508 -21.11 12.68 -9.99
CA LEU A 508 -20.96 12.13 -11.34
C LEU A 508 -19.52 12.25 -11.79
N SER A 509 -18.90 11.11 -12.12
CA SER A 509 -17.48 10.98 -12.47
C SER A 509 -17.31 10.52 -13.92
N PRO A 510 -17.41 11.39 -14.92
CA PRO A 510 -17.06 11.05 -16.30
C PRO A 510 -15.55 10.90 -16.43
N ARG A 511 -15.13 9.89 -17.19
CA ARG A 511 -13.71 9.61 -17.48
C ARG A 511 -13.55 9.16 -18.92
N LEU A 512 -12.42 9.50 -19.50
CA LEU A 512 -12.04 9.09 -20.86
C LEU A 512 -10.58 8.67 -20.84
N SER A 513 -10.27 7.51 -21.35
CA SER A 513 -8.90 7.11 -21.63
C SER A 513 -8.79 6.62 -23.07
N ALA A 514 -7.61 6.79 -23.66
CA ALA A 514 -7.31 6.35 -25.00
C ALA A 514 -5.87 5.91 -25.13
N SER A 515 -5.62 4.96 -26.01
CA SER A 515 -4.27 4.57 -26.43
C SER A 515 -4.19 4.45 -27.94
N TYR A 516 -2.99 4.74 -28.46
CA TYR A 516 -2.69 4.61 -29.88
C TYR A 516 -1.30 4.02 -30.07
N PHE A 517 -1.20 2.91 -30.81
CA PHE A 517 0.06 2.30 -31.18
C PHE A 517 0.63 2.99 -32.41
N LEU A 518 1.73 3.73 -32.23
CA LEU A 518 2.50 4.32 -33.34
C LEU A 518 3.17 3.24 -34.20
N ASN A 519 3.58 2.18 -33.55
CA ASN A 519 4.14 0.95 -34.12
C ASN A 519 4.01 -0.15 -33.08
N GLU A 520 4.47 -1.37 -33.39
CA GLU A 520 4.38 -2.54 -32.50
C GLU A 520 5.07 -2.36 -31.13
N LYS A 521 6.05 -1.45 -31.03
CA LYS A 521 6.85 -1.23 -29.83
C LYS A 521 6.46 0.04 -29.05
N THR A 522 5.73 0.97 -29.68
CA THR A 522 5.50 2.29 -29.08
C THR A 522 4.01 2.61 -29.00
N LYS A 523 3.52 2.78 -27.78
CA LYS A 523 2.15 3.13 -27.44
C LYS A 523 2.10 4.56 -26.89
N LEU A 524 1.23 5.40 -27.43
CA LEU A 524 0.79 6.65 -26.82
C LEU A 524 -0.42 6.37 -25.92
N SER A 525 -0.53 7.07 -24.81
CA SER A 525 -1.66 6.97 -23.90
C SER A 525 -2.12 8.34 -23.42
N ALA A 526 -3.41 8.51 -23.22
CA ALA A 526 -3.99 9.71 -22.63
C ALA A 526 -5.18 9.36 -21.75
N ALA A 527 -5.35 10.10 -20.65
CA ALA A 527 -6.52 9.97 -19.78
C ALA A 527 -6.94 11.33 -19.24
N ALA A 528 -8.26 11.52 -19.14
CA ALA A 528 -8.89 12.66 -18.49
C ALA A 528 -10.08 12.17 -17.66
N GLY A 529 -10.32 12.76 -16.48
CA GLY A 529 -11.44 12.32 -15.67
C GLY A 529 -11.65 13.13 -14.40
N ILE A 530 -12.85 12.99 -13.84
CA ILE A 530 -13.26 13.58 -12.57
C ILE A 530 -13.35 12.47 -11.53
N TYR A 531 -12.80 12.72 -10.36
CA TYR A 531 -12.71 11.78 -9.24
C TYR A 531 -13.19 12.45 -7.97
N PHE A 532 -13.92 11.71 -7.13
CA PHE A 532 -14.41 12.20 -5.85
C PHE A 532 -13.92 11.31 -4.72
N GLN A 533 -13.60 11.95 -3.56
CA GLN A 533 -13.23 11.28 -2.32
C GLN A 533 -14.16 11.73 -1.20
N PRO A 534 -14.87 10.80 -0.53
CA PRO A 534 -15.74 11.14 0.58
C PRO A 534 -14.94 11.59 1.81
N VAL A 535 -15.61 12.33 2.67
CA VAL A 535 -15.13 12.71 4.00
C VAL A 535 -14.80 11.45 4.81
N GLU A 536 -13.68 11.45 5.50
CA GLU A 536 -13.34 10.36 6.42
C GLU A 536 -14.30 10.32 7.62
N LEU A 537 -14.66 9.12 8.05
CA LEU A 537 -15.59 8.91 9.17
C LEU A 537 -15.10 9.56 10.46
N ARG A 538 -13.79 9.52 10.69
CA ARG A 538 -13.17 10.19 11.83
C ARG A 538 -13.42 11.70 11.82
N THR A 539 -13.27 12.37 10.69
CA THR A 539 -13.57 13.80 10.55
C THR A 539 -15.03 14.12 10.90
N VAL A 540 -15.96 13.26 10.46
CA VAL A 540 -17.37 13.38 10.82
C VAL A 540 -17.58 13.17 12.33
N SER A 541 -16.80 12.33 12.97
CA SER A 541 -16.93 12.03 14.41
C SER A 541 -16.44 13.17 15.31
N LEU A 542 -15.49 13.98 14.86
CA LEU A 542 -14.93 15.08 15.65
C LEU A 542 -15.90 16.23 15.85
N ASP A 543 -16.72 16.53 14.83
CA ASP A 543 -17.80 17.53 14.92
C ASP A 543 -18.96 17.09 14.02
N VAL A 544 -20.17 16.99 14.58
CA VAL A 544 -21.37 16.53 13.85
C VAL A 544 -21.68 17.37 12.59
N ARG A 545 -21.28 18.64 12.57
CA ARG A 545 -21.45 19.53 11.41
C ARG A 545 -20.59 19.14 10.22
N ASN A 546 -19.51 18.38 10.46
CA ASN A 546 -18.66 17.83 9.40
C ASN A 546 -19.38 16.78 8.54
N ALA A 547 -20.49 16.23 8.99
CA ALA A 547 -21.36 15.37 8.17
C ALA A 547 -21.93 16.07 6.93
N LEU A 548 -21.99 17.40 6.92
CA LEU A 548 -22.46 18.19 5.79
C LEU A 548 -21.39 18.51 4.74
N LEU A 549 -20.13 18.14 5.00
CA LEU A 549 -19.03 18.34 4.07
C LEU A 549 -19.28 17.59 2.76
N GLN A 550 -18.88 18.21 1.65
CA GLN A 550 -18.93 17.59 0.33
C GLN A 550 -17.73 16.66 0.15
N ASN A 551 -17.84 15.74 -0.82
CA ASN A 551 -16.69 14.97 -1.26
C ASN A 551 -15.66 15.90 -1.90
N GLU A 552 -14.39 15.68 -1.60
CA GLU A 552 -13.27 16.32 -2.29
C GLU A 552 -13.28 15.93 -3.78
N ARG A 553 -12.88 16.84 -4.65
CA ARG A 553 -12.90 16.65 -6.10
C ARG A 553 -11.50 16.77 -6.66
N ALA A 554 -11.14 15.85 -7.57
CA ALA A 554 -9.93 15.96 -8.39
C ALA A 554 -10.25 15.81 -9.87
N VAL A 555 -9.59 16.61 -10.71
CA VAL A 555 -9.59 16.48 -12.18
C VAL A 555 -8.22 16.01 -12.62
N HIS A 556 -8.12 14.89 -13.32
CA HIS A 556 -6.87 14.36 -13.83
C HIS A 556 -6.75 14.58 -15.34
N LEU A 557 -5.55 14.98 -15.79
CA LEU A 557 -5.10 14.98 -17.17
C LEU A 557 -3.75 14.28 -17.22
N ILE A 558 -3.63 13.22 -17.99
CA ILE A 558 -2.43 12.37 -18.06
C ILE A 558 -2.15 12.08 -19.54
N VAL A 559 -0.88 12.19 -19.93
CA VAL A 559 -0.41 11.80 -21.26
C VAL A 559 0.89 11.02 -21.09
N GLY A 560 1.02 9.92 -21.79
CA GLY A 560 2.17 9.03 -21.66
C GLY A 560 2.64 8.41 -22.96
N VAL A 561 3.89 7.98 -22.96
CA VAL A 561 4.52 7.18 -24.01
C VAL A 561 5.13 5.94 -23.36
N THR A 562 4.81 4.79 -23.90
CA THR A 562 5.45 3.51 -23.54
C THR A 562 6.15 2.94 -24.74
N THR A 563 7.43 2.59 -24.61
CA THR A 563 8.21 1.96 -25.67
C THR A 563 8.89 0.69 -25.16
N TYR A 564 8.72 -0.40 -25.87
CA TYR A 564 9.43 -1.67 -25.61
C TYR A 564 10.75 -1.67 -26.37
N LEU A 565 11.85 -1.43 -25.64
CA LEU A 565 13.21 -1.38 -26.20
C LEU A 565 13.73 -2.78 -26.56
N ALA A 566 13.29 -3.78 -25.78
CA ALA A 566 13.51 -5.21 -26.02
C ALA A 566 12.30 -5.99 -25.50
N GLU A 567 12.25 -7.31 -25.69
CA GLU A 567 11.17 -8.19 -25.20
C GLU A 567 10.96 -8.09 -23.68
N ASP A 568 12.04 -7.76 -22.95
CA ASP A 568 12.10 -7.70 -21.50
C ASP A 568 12.45 -6.30 -20.95
N VAL A 569 12.53 -5.27 -21.80
CA VAL A 569 12.88 -3.90 -21.42
C VAL A 569 11.79 -2.91 -21.86
N LYS A 570 11.14 -2.31 -20.89
CA LYS A 570 10.09 -1.29 -21.07
C LYS A 570 10.60 0.08 -20.62
N PHE A 571 10.42 1.08 -21.47
CA PHE A 571 10.65 2.50 -21.16
C PHE A 571 9.33 3.26 -21.17
N THR A 572 9.10 4.09 -20.16
CA THR A 572 7.87 4.88 -20.00
C THR A 572 8.21 6.33 -19.70
N VAL A 573 7.47 7.26 -20.29
CA VAL A 573 7.45 8.66 -19.91
C VAL A 573 6.00 9.07 -19.78
N GLU A 574 5.63 9.65 -18.64
CA GLU A 574 4.28 10.11 -18.36
C GLU A 574 4.31 11.52 -17.79
N THR A 575 3.49 12.42 -18.31
CA THR A 575 3.26 13.75 -17.74
C THR A 575 1.83 13.85 -17.27
N TYR A 576 1.63 14.57 -16.17
CA TYR A 576 0.32 14.69 -15.56
C TYR A 576 0.06 16.07 -14.98
N HIS A 577 -1.22 16.40 -14.92
CA HIS A 577 -1.76 17.51 -14.15
C HIS A 577 -3.02 17.04 -13.41
N LYS A 578 -3.04 17.25 -12.09
CA LYS A 578 -4.19 17.00 -11.22
C LYS A 578 -4.60 18.32 -10.59
N GLU A 579 -5.86 18.69 -10.68
CA GLU A 579 -6.43 19.87 -10.05
C GLU A 579 -7.38 19.42 -8.94
N TYR A 580 -7.24 20.00 -7.75
CA TYR A 580 -8.03 19.68 -6.57
C TYR A 580 -8.95 20.83 -6.20
N GLN A 581 -10.19 20.52 -5.89
CA GLN A 581 -11.24 21.44 -5.48
C GLN A 581 -12.00 20.84 -4.31
N ASP A 582 -12.69 21.70 -3.54
CA ASP A 582 -13.48 21.29 -2.39
C ASP A 582 -12.67 20.50 -1.33
N LEU A 583 -11.34 20.72 -1.24
CA LEU A 583 -10.52 20.08 -0.24
C LEU A 583 -10.98 20.48 1.17
N ILE A 584 -10.99 19.49 2.05
CA ILE A 584 -11.43 19.65 3.44
C ILE A 584 -10.27 20.26 4.25
N VAL A 585 -10.53 21.44 4.80
CA VAL A 585 -9.52 22.20 5.55
C VAL A 585 -10.00 22.56 6.95
N LYS A 586 -9.09 22.58 7.89
CA LYS A 586 -9.30 23.06 9.25
C LYS A 586 -9.38 24.59 9.24
N THR A 587 -10.46 25.15 9.78
CA THR A 587 -10.67 26.60 9.73
C THR A 587 -10.06 27.35 10.92
N ASP A 588 -9.88 26.65 12.04
CA ASP A 588 -9.33 27.20 13.27
C ASP A 588 -8.55 26.08 14.01
N ARG A 589 -7.44 26.44 14.65
CA ARG A 589 -6.64 25.49 15.45
C ARG A 589 -7.38 24.97 16.69
N THR A 590 -8.36 25.73 17.19
CA THR A 590 -9.13 25.41 18.40
C THR A 590 -10.42 24.66 18.11
N SER A 591 -10.83 24.56 16.84
CA SER A 591 -12.09 23.91 16.43
C SER A 591 -11.84 22.71 15.56
N ASP A 592 -12.60 21.64 15.77
CA ASP A 592 -12.62 20.47 14.90
C ASP A 592 -13.55 20.60 13.70
N LEU A 593 -14.19 21.77 13.55
CA LEU A 593 -14.98 22.07 12.37
C LEU A 593 -14.11 22.24 11.13
N ARG A 594 -14.54 21.61 10.06
CA ARG A 594 -13.89 21.65 8.74
C ARG A 594 -14.77 22.38 7.71
N LYS A 595 -14.16 22.80 6.60
CA LYS A 595 -14.85 23.40 5.45
C LYS A 595 -14.25 22.90 4.13
N ASN A 596 -15.08 22.81 3.10
CA ASN A 596 -14.66 22.51 1.72
C ASN A 596 -14.20 23.78 0.98
N THR A 597 -13.23 24.49 1.51
CA THR A 597 -12.71 25.72 0.89
C THR A 597 -11.34 25.51 0.23
N GLY A 598 -10.68 24.39 0.51
CA GLY A 598 -9.35 24.13 0.00
C GLY A 598 -9.33 23.87 -1.51
N THR A 599 -8.28 24.32 -2.16
CA THR A 599 -7.96 24.06 -3.56
C THR A 599 -6.49 23.66 -3.70
N GLY A 600 -6.09 23.18 -4.86
CA GLY A 600 -4.68 22.87 -5.10
C GLY A 600 -4.45 22.21 -6.44
N TYR A 601 -3.20 21.91 -6.73
CA TYR A 601 -2.83 21.14 -7.92
C TYR A 601 -1.59 20.29 -7.66
N ALA A 602 -1.44 19.22 -8.45
CA ALA A 602 -0.20 18.46 -8.56
C ALA A 602 0.12 18.25 -10.04
N ARG A 603 1.38 18.46 -10.42
CA ARG A 603 1.84 18.30 -11.81
C ARG A 603 3.26 17.77 -11.83
N GLY A 604 3.60 17.00 -12.84
CA GLY A 604 4.93 16.45 -12.93
C GLY A 604 5.16 15.60 -14.18
N ILE A 605 6.34 15.02 -14.20
CA ILE A 605 6.79 14.08 -15.21
C ILE A 605 7.43 12.87 -14.51
N ASP A 606 7.04 11.68 -14.93
CA ASP A 606 7.56 10.41 -14.48
C ASP A 606 8.28 9.71 -15.61
N VAL A 607 9.49 9.21 -15.37
CA VAL A 607 10.30 8.46 -16.32
C VAL A 607 10.68 7.12 -15.69
N GLY A 608 10.42 6.03 -16.39
CA GLY A 608 10.68 4.68 -15.91
C GLY A 608 11.36 3.81 -16.96
N LEU A 609 12.37 3.07 -16.54
CA LEU A 609 13.01 2.00 -17.30
C LEU A 609 12.94 0.74 -16.46
N VAL A 610 12.26 -0.28 -16.97
CA VAL A 610 12.06 -1.56 -16.28
C VAL A 610 12.60 -2.67 -17.15
N LYS A 611 13.51 -3.46 -16.59
CA LYS A 611 13.94 -4.73 -17.16
C LYS A 611 13.45 -5.86 -16.28
N ARG A 612 12.61 -6.74 -16.83
CA ARG A 612 12.14 -7.93 -16.13
C ARG A 612 13.21 -9.01 -16.03
N PHE A 613 13.00 -9.93 -15.10
CA PHE A 613 13.93 -11.03 -14.86
C PHE A 613 14.02 -11.94 -16.10
N VAL A 614 15.11 -11.77 -16.84
CA VAL A 614 15.49 -12.57 -18.00
C VAL A 614 17.01 -12.68 -17.99
N ALA A 615 17.56 -13.86 -18.23
CA ALA A 615 19.01 -14.09 -18.25
C ALA A 615 19.71 -13.64 -16.95
N GLN A 616 19.22 -14.11 -15.82
CA GLN A 616 19.81 -13.98 -14.47
C GLN A 616 19.74 -12.59 -13.81
N TRP A 617 19.23 -11.55 -14.46
CA TRP A 617 19.14 -10.24 -13.85
C TRP A 617 17.87 -9.48 -14.19
N TYR A 618 17.50 -8.58 -13.30
CA TYR A 618 16.40 -7.63 -13.45
C TYR A 618 16.82 -6.28 -12.90
N GLY A 619 16.08 -5.23 -13.27
CA GLY A 619 16.37 -3.91 -12.74
C GLY A 619 15.31 -2.88 -13.07
N GLN A 620 15.32 -1.80 -12.31
CA GLN A 620 14.46 -0.64 -12.52
C GLN A 620 15.28 0.62 -12.29
N LEU A 621 15.05 1.62 -13.13
CA LEU A 621 15.58 2.96 -12.99
C LEU A 621 14.41 3.92 -13.17
N ASN A 622 14.03 4.61 -12.11
CA ASN A 622 12.87 5.49 -12.12
C ASN A 622 13.24 6.88 -11.60
N TYR A 623 12.75 7.89 -12.29
CA TYR A 623 12.89 9.28 -11.89
C TYR A 623 11.55 10.00 -12.03
N SER A 624 11.22 10.81 -11.04
CA SER A 624 10.03 11.67 -11.05
C SER A 624 10.39 13.07 -10.64
N TYR A 625 9.84 14.03 -11.38
CA TYR A 625 9.83 15.43 -11.00
C TYR A 625 8.40 15.89 -10.82
N SER A 626 8.06 16.45 -9.66
CA SER A 626 6.71 16.86 -9.35
C SER A 626 6.64 18.11 -8.48
N THR A 627 5.52 18.80 -8.55
CA THR A 627 5.15 19.89 -7.64
C THR A 627 3.72 19.68 -7.19
N SER A 628 3.47 19.74 -5.89
CA SER A 628 2.12 19.66 -5.31
C SER A 628 1.87 20.85 -4.38
N ILE A 629 0.83 21.63 -4.70
CA ILE A 629 0.50 22.89 -4.03
C ILE A 629 -0.91 22.81 -3.48
N ARG A 630 -1.15 23.44 -2.35
CA ARG A 630 -2.45 23.59 -1.69
C ARG A 630 -2.71 25.05 -1.36
N ASN A 631 -3.99 25.40 -1.25
CA ASN A 631 -4.48 26.70 -0.79
C ASN A 631 -5.73 26.48 0.04
N ASN A 632 -5.71 26.88 1.31
CA ASN A 632 -6.88 26.76 2.20
C ASN A 632 -7.93 27.83 1.92
N ASN A 633 -7.61 28.82 1.07
CA ASN A 633 -8.43 30.00 0.81
C ASN A 633 -8.77 30.78 2.11
N ASP A 634 -7.84 30.79 3.05
CA ASP A 634 -7.88 31.48 4.34
C ASP A 634 -7.19 32.87 4.32
N GLY A 635 -6.76 33.31 3.13
CA GLY A 635 -6.03 34.56 2.92
C GLY A 635 -4.52 34.48 3.10
N LYS A 636 -3.97 33.32 3.47
CA LYS A 636 -2.50 33.13 3.66
C LYS A 636 -1.76 32.73 2.37
N GLY A 637 -2.52 32.43 1.30
CA GLY A 637 -1.96 32.07 0.00
C GLY A 637 -1.70 30.58 -0.19
N GLU A 638 -0.90 30.28 -1.21
CA GLU A 638 -0.51 28.90 -1.56
C GLU A 638 0.65 28.40 -0.70
N TYR A 639 0.64 27.09 -0.40
CA TYR A 639 1.71 26.40 0.30
C TYR A 639 1.96 25.01 -0.32
N LYS A 640 3.12 24.42 -0.06
CA LYS A 640 3.47 23.07 -0.54
C LYS A 640 2.63 22.03 0.21
N ALA A 641 2.10 21.05 -0.52
CA ALA A 641 1.43 19.92 0.13
C ALA A 641 2.42 19.11 0.98
N ASP A 642 1.96 18.47 2.07
CA ASP A 642 2.81 17.77 3.04
C ASP A 642 3.67 16.66 2.42
N PHE A 643 3.21 16.08 1.31
CA PHE A 643 3.92 15.06 0.54
C PHE A 643 4.56 15.60 -0.75
N ASP A 644 4.78 16.91 -0.86
CA ASP A 644 5.48 17.51 -1.98
C ASP A 644 6.98 17.19 -1.91
N GLN A 645 7.42 16.25 -2.73
CA GLN A 645 8.82 15.84 -2.89
C GLN A 645 9.22 16.00 -4.37
N PRO A 646 9.81 17.15 -4.76
CA PRO A 646 10.05 17.47 -6.18
C PRO A 646 10.86 16.44 -6.94
N HIS A 647 11.88 15.88 -6.34
CA HIS A 647 12.74 14.89 -6.98
C HIS A 647 12.66 13.57 -6.26
N ILE A 648 12.28 12.52 -6.98
CA ILE A 648 12.30 11.13 -6.50
C ILE A 648 13.10 10.32 -7.50
N PHE A 649 14.09 9.57 -7.02
CA PHE A 649 14.93 8.72 -7.84
C PHE A 649 15.08 7.35 -7.19
N ASN A 650 14.83 6.29 -7.96
CA ASN A 650 14.92 4.90 -7.50
C ASN A 650 15.76 4.07 -8.47
N ILE A 651 16.70 3.31 -7.93
CA ILE A 651 17.43 2.27 -8.64
C ILE A 651 17.19 0.96 -7.93
N LEU A 652 16.77 -0.05 -8.66
CA LEU A 652 16.66 -1.42 -8.21
C LEU A 652 17.46 -2.30 -9.16
N PHE A 653 18.28 -3.19 -8.63
CA PHE A 653 19.02 -4.17 -9.39
C PHE A 653 19.05 -5.50 -8.64
N GLY A 654 18.89 -6.60 -9.36
CA GLY A 654 19.03 -7.95 -8.80
C GLY A 654 19.71 -8.90 -9.78
N TYR A 655 20.50 -9.80 -9.24
CA TYR A 655 21.26 -10.79 -9.99
C TYR A 655 21.22 -12.16 -9.30
N GLU A 656 20.93 -13.21 -10.05
CA GLU A 656 21.08 -14.60 -9.62
C GLU A 656 22.38 -15.16 -10.23
N PHE A 657 23.36 -15.50 -9.38
CA PHE A 657 24.65 -16.04 -9.84
C PHE A 657 24.50 -17.46 -10.38
N ASP A 658 23.65 -18.23 -9.68
CA ASP A 658 23.31 -19.61 -9.99
C ASP A 658 21.95 -19.94 -9.32
N ASN A 659 21.56 -21.19 -9.30
CA ASN A 659 20.34 -21.63 -8.62
C ASN A 659 20.41 -21.56 -7.08
N GLU A 660 21.55 -21.22 -6.48
CA GLU A 660 21.76 -21.18 -5.03
C GLU A 660 21.86 -19.73 -4.51
N TRP A 661 22.52 -18.82 -5.21
CA TRP A 661 22.81 -17.46 -4.73
C TRP A 661 22.11 -16.38 -5.52
N SER A 662 21.48 -15.47 -4.81
CA SER A 662 20.99 -14.22 -5.40
C SER A 662 21.35 -13.01 -4.55
N ILE A 663 21.59 -11.88 -5.21
CA ILE A 663 21.82 -10.59 -4.58
C ILE A 663 20.88 -9.57 -5.22
N SER A 664 20.33 -8.71 -4.41
CA SER A 664 19.54 -7.56 -4.87
C SER A 664 19.89 -6.32 -4.08
N THR A 665 19.78 -5.17 -4.73
CA THR A 665 20.10 -3.88 -4.13
C THR A 665 19.12 -2.82 -4.61
N LYS A 666 18.75 -1.91 -3.71
CA LYS A 666 17.87 -0.77 -3.97
C LYS A 666 18.45 0.49 -3.38
N TRP A 667 18.62 1.51 -4.21
CA TRP A 667 18.95 2.84 -3.77
C TRP A 667 17.80 3.79 -4.09
N LYS A 668 17.43 4.61 -3.12
CA LYS A 668 16.34 5.57 -3.22
C LYS A 668 16.81 6.93 -2.74
N TYR A 669 16.41 7.97 -3.47
CA TYR A 669 16.54 9.36 -3.09
C TYR A 669 15.19 10.07 -3.25
N ALA A 670 14.85 10.94 -2.30
CA ALA A 670 13.72 11.85 -2.42
C ALA A 670 14.07 13.19 -1.75
N THR A 671 13.65 14.29 -2.36
CA THR A 671 13.73 15.62 -1.72
C THR A 671 13.00 15.58 -0.38
N GLY A 672 13.52 16.26 0.63
CA GLY A 672 12.91 16.34 1.95
C GLY A 672 11.47 16.83 1.89
N ARG A 673 10.59 16.26 2.72
CA ARG A 673 9.20 16.70 2.84
C ARG A 673 9.12 18.13 3.35
N PRO A 674 8.08 18.88 2.97
CA PRO A 674 7.84 20.21 3.53
C PRO A 674 7.64 20.15 5.04
N LYS A 675 8.05 21.21 5.69
CA LYS A 675 7.78 21.51 7.10
C LYS A 675 7.52 22.99 7.30
N ASP A 676 6.88 23.32 8.39
CA ASP A 676 6.66 24.68 8.80
C ASP A 676 7.99 25.39 9.15
N SER A 677 8.14 26.64 8.76
CA SER A 677 9.17 27.50 9.34
C SER A 677 8.70 28.06 10.68
N TYR A 678 9.63 28.20 11.60
CA TYR A 678 9.29 28.63 12.95
C TYR A 678 10.44 29.42 13.63
N ILE A 679 10.07 30.17 14.68
CA ILE A 679 11.00 30.76 15.64
C ILE A 679 10.76 30.15 17.01
N ILE A 680 11.83 29.93 17.75
CA ILE A 680 11.76 29.43 19.13
C ILE A 680 11.97 30.66 20.08
N HIS A 681 10.98 30.84 20.92
CA HIS A 681 11.01 31.90 21.96
C HIS A 681 11.27 31.27 23.31
N SER A 682 12.13 31.88 24.09
CA SER A 682 12.30 31.56 25.51
C SER A 682 11.25 32.30 26.33
N ASN A 683 10.35 31.60 26.96
CA ASN A 683 9.37 32.17 27.88
C ASN A 683 10.02 32.25 29.25
N VAL A 684 10.61 33.39 29.58
CA VAL A 684 11.21 33.62 30.89
C VAL A 684 10.10 34.00 31.87
N PHE A 685 9.66 33.04 32.67
CA PHE A 685 8.92 33.33 33.89
C PHE A 685 9.92 33.82 34.94
N ASN A 686 9.51 34.60 35.94
CA ASN A 686 10.36 35.14 37.00
C ASN A 686 11.13 34.09 37.83
N ASN A 687 10.92 32.82 37.54
CA ASN A 687 11.62 31.68 38.13
C ASN A 687 12.39 30.91 37.05
N PRO A 688 13.75 30.83 37.12
CA PRO A 688 14.59 30.12 36.16
C PRO A 688 14.28 28.62 36.04
N SER A 689 13.70 27.98 37.07
CA SER A 689 13.26 26.57 37.05
C SER A 689 11.99 26.36 36.26
N MET A 690 11.32 27.41 35.80
CA MET A 690 10.12 27.39 34.96
C MET A 690 10.43 27.90 33.55
N LEU A 691 11.69 27.90 33.13
CA LEU A 691 12.04 28.25 31.75
C LEU A 691 11.38 27.23 30.79
N ARG A 692 10.48 27.70 29.98
CA ARG A 692 9.89 26.94 28.86
C ARG A 692 10.12 27.69 27.58
N TYR A 693 10.21 26.96 26.53
CA TYR A 693 10.31 27.50 25.18
C TYR A 693 8.98 27.26 24.44
N SER A 694 8.65 28.19 23.58
CA SER A 694 7.51 28.04 22.69
C SER A 694 7.94 28.14 21.23
N LYS A 695 7.25 27.42 20.37
CA LYS A 695 7.46 27.40 18.93
C LYS A 695 6.39 28.29 18.27
N GLU A 696 6.80 29.38 17.62
CA GLU A 696 5.93 30.22 16.81
C GLU A 696 6.08 29.83 15.34
N ILE A 697 4.99 29.42 14.69
CA ILE A 697 4.98 29.07 13.26
C ILE A 697 4.90 30.36 12.45
N LEU A 698 5.87 30.58 11.57
CA LEU A 698 5.95 31.73 10.68
C LEU A 698 5.31 31.48 9.33
N GLY A 699 5.43 30.27 8.81
CA GLY A 699 4.89 29.90 7.51
C GLY A 699 4.59 28.42 7.43
N ASN A 700 3.47 28.09 6.78
CA ASN A 700 3.03 26.71 6.58
C ASN A 700 3.83 26.07 5.43
N ASN A 701 4.53 24.97 5.70
CA ASN A 701 5.29 24.20 4.71
C ASN A 701 6.26 25.02 3.85
N THR A 702 6.87 26.05 4.42
CA THR A 702 7.81 26.94 3.71
C THR A 702 9.23 26.39 3.69
N ASP A 703 9.60 25.57 4.69
CA ASP A 703 10.87 24.88 4.79
C ASP A 703 10.76 23.39 4.35
N ARG A 704 11.88 22.67 4.44
CA ARG A 704 11.93 21.22 4.19
C ARG A 704 12.75 20.51 5.26
N LEU A 705 12.37 19.26 5.53
CA LEU A 705 13.22 18.30 6.22
C LEU A 705 14.48 18.01 5.36
N SER A 706 15.46 17.37 5.94
CA SER A 706 16.63 16.88 5.19
C SER A 706 16.19 15.88 4.10
N ASP A 707 16.91 15.87 2.97
CA ASP A 707 16.64 14.92 1.90
C ASP A 707 16.74 13.49 2.41
N PHE A 708 15.79 12.69 1.96
CA PHE A 708 15.72 11.26 2.24
C PHE A 708 16.59 10.49 1.24
N HIS A 709 17.47 9.62 1.72
CA HIS A 709 18.06 8.60 0.86
C HIS A 709 18.47 7.35 1.65
N THR A 710 18.30 6.20 1.01
CA THR A 710 18.60 4.91 1.63
C THR A 710 19.21 3.96 0.61
N TRP A 711 20.12 3.12 1.07
CA TRP A 711 20.66 2.02 0.31
C TRP A 711 20.36 0.70 1.02
N ASN A 712 19.63 -0.16 0.36
CA ASN A 712 19.19 -1.45 0.89
C ASN A 712 19.86 -2.57 0.09
N ILE A 713 20.22 -3.65 0.76
CA ILE A 713 20.85 -4.83 0.13
C ILE A 713 20.22 -6.10 0.71
N ARG A 714 19.98 -7.07 -0.17
CA ARG A 714 19.50 -8.39 0.21
C ARG A 714 20.34 -9.45 -0.46
N VAL A 715 20.71 -10.48 0.29
CA VAL A 715 21.41 -11.69 -0.18
C VAL A 715 20.61 -12.90 0.26
N ASP A 716 20.30 -13.78 -0.68
CA ASP A 716 19.63 -15.04 -0.40
C ASP A 716 20.55 -16.19 -0.82
N TYR A 717 20.63 -17.23 0.01
CA TYR A 717 21.26 -18.49 -0.29
C TYR A 717 20.25 -19.62 -0.19
N ARG A 718 20.05 -20.34 -1.28
CA ARG A 718 19.11 -21.46 -1.42
C ARG A 718 19.84 -22.79 -1.53
N LYS A 719 19.51 -23.75 -0.66
CA LYS A 719 20.03 -25.12 -0.72
C LYS A 719 18.90 -26.11 -0.86
N GLN A 720 18.91 -26.88 -1.93
CA GLN A 720 17.96 -27.97 -2.13
C GLN A 720 18.43 -29.23 -1.39
N LEU A 721 17.61 -29.75 -0.48
CA LEU A 721 17.85 -30.98 0.28
C LEU A 721 16.73 -31.99 0.00
N GLY A 722 16.85 -32.73 -1.10
CA GLY A 722 15.82 -33.69 -1.51
C GLY A 722 14.50 -33.01 -1.87
N ARG A 723 13.45 -33.17 -1.02
CA ARG A 723 12.12 -32.55 -1.22
C ARG A 723 12.00 -31.17 -0.55
N VAL A 724 12.95 -30.80 0.31
CA VAL A 724 12.91 -29.56 1.08
C VAL A 724 13.98 -28.62 0.52
N ALA A 725 13.63 -27.35 0.35
CA ALA A 725 14.61 -26.31 0.14
C ALA A 725 14.76 -25.44 1.40
N ILE A 726 15.98 -25.14 1.74
CA ILE A 726 16.34 -24.18 2.78
C ILE A 726 16.78 -22.89 2.08
N VAL A 727 16.15 -21.78 2.40
CA VAL A 727 16.56 -20.45 1.93
C VAL A 727 16.95 -19.62 3.14
N THR A 728 18.22 -19.27 3.26
CA THR A 728 18.68 -18.30 4.27
C THR A 728 18.83 -16.94 3.62
N PHE A 729 18.51 -15.89 4.33
CA PHE A 729 18.59 -14.54 3.82
C PHE A 729 19.17 -13.55 4.84
N LEU A 730 19.80 -12.52 4.30
CA LEU A 730 20.20 -11.32 5.00
C LEU A 730 19.66 -10.14 4.21
N ASP A 731 18.80 -9.32 4.84
CA ASP A 731 18.21 -8.10 4.27
C ASP A 731 18.55 -6.92 5.18
N ILE A 732 19.26 -5.93 4.65
CA ILE A 732 19.69 -4.75 5.42
C ILE A 732 19.06 -3.52 4.79
N LEU A 733 18.19 -2.89 5.57
CA LEU A 733 17.65 -1.57 5.24
C LEU A 733 18.63 -0.51 5.72
N ASN A 734 18.84 0.52 4.88
CA ASN A 734 19.65 1.68 5.19
C ASN A 734 21.09 1.30 5.58
N LEU A 735 21.78 0.59 4.69
CA LEU A 735 23.10 0.00 4.89
C LEU A 735 24.14 0.98 5.44
N TYR A 736 24.10 2.25 5.10
CA TYR A 736 25.05 3.26 5.57
C TYR A 736 24.57 4.02 6.83
N ASN A 737 23.50 3.54 7.47
CA ASN A 737 22.99 4.02 8.76
C ASN A 737 22.75 5.53 8.83
N ARG A 738 22.19 6.12 7.78
CA ARG A 738 21.82 7.55 7.79
C ARG A 738 20.52 7.73 8.58
N LEU A 739 20.49 8.72 9.46
CA LEU A 739 19.24 9.19 10.05
C LEU A 739 18.40 9.89 8.96
N ASN A 740 17.38 9.20 8.45
CA ASN A 740 16.40 9.75 7.52
C ASN A 740 15.26 10.39 8.33
N VAL A 741 15.31 11.70 8.46
CA VAL A 741 14.41 12.46 9.34
C VAL A 741 13.00 12.45 8.76
N ASN A 742 12.03 11.90 9.52
CA ASN A 742 10.59 11.90 9.21
C ASN A 742 9.88 13.04 9.89
N GLU A 743 10.32 13.37 11.11
CA GLU A 743 9.69 14.30 12.03
C GLU A 743 10.75 15.06 12.82
N GLU A 744 10.46 16.29 13.16
CA GLU A 744 11.24 17.10 14.09
C GLU A 744 10.40 17.35 15.35
N ARG A 745 10.78 16.71 16.45
CA ARG A 745 10.13 16.88 17.73
C ARG A 745 10.67 18.12 18.43
N PHE A 746 9.81 19.06 18.77
CA PHE A 746 10.17 20.22 19.59
C PHE A 746 10.12 19.85 21.08
N ILE A 747 11.20 20.15 21.81
CA ILE A 747 11.32 19.93 23.25
C ILE A 747 11.14 21.25 23.96
N GLU A 748 9.98 21.47 24.59
CA GLU A 748 9.61 22.72 25.23
C GLU A 748 10.50 23.09 26.42
N THR A 749 11.09 22.11 27.10
CA THR A 749 11.92 22.31 28.27
C THR A 749 13.32 22.82 27.94
N THR A 750 13.84 22.45 26.79
CA THR A 750 15.21 22.82 26.34
C THR A 750 15.20 23.80 25.17
N GLY A 751 14.10 23.97 24.49
CA GLY A 751 14.00 24.74 23.25
C GLY A 751 14.75 24.12 22.07
N THR A 752 15.05 22.83 22.15
CA THR A 752 15.77 22.10 21.10
C THR A 752 14.82 21.37 20.16
N ILE A 753 15.32 21.09 18.97
CA ILE A 753 14.64 20.21 18.00
C ILE A 753 15.36 18.88 18.01
N ASP A 754 14.60 17.82 18.23
CA ASP A 754 15.06 16.43 18.19
C ASP A 754 14.58 15.79 16.90
N PRO A 755 15.49 15.56 15.90
CA PRO A 755 15.11 14.90 14.67
C PRO A 755 14.83 13.43 14.93
N LYS A 756 13.66 12.96 14.52
CA LYS A 756 13.26 11.56 14.57
C LYS A 756 13.23 10.96 13.17
N GLY A 757 13.70 9.75 13.06
CA GLY A 757 13.76 9.04 11.78
C GLY A 757 14.27 7.63 11.95
N PHE A 758 14.37 6.96 10.82
CA PHE A 758 14.72 5.56 10.75
C PHE A 758 16.21 5.39 10.39
N GLU A 759 16.89 4.57 11.15
CA GLU A 759 18.28 4.20 10.96
C GLU A 759 18.40 2.80 10.33
N ILE A 760 19.52 2.12 10.53
CA ILE A 760 19.74 0.78 9.99
C ILE A 760 18.80 -0.25 10.63
N LEU A 761 18.23 -1.13 9.79
CA LEU A 761 17.48 -2.30 10.24
C LEU A 761 17.98 -3.54 9.51
N PRO A 762 18.81 -4.37 10.15
CA PRO A 762 19.16 -5.68 9.64
C PRO A 762 18.05 -6.69 9.94
N SER A 763 17.71 -7.50 8.96
CA SER A 763 16.83 -8.67 9.11
C SER A 763 17.52 -9.90 8.54
N PHE A 764 17.52 -10.99 9.28
CA PHE A 764 18.09 -12.26 8.82
C PHE A 764 17.19 -13.41 9.29
N GLY A 765 17.13 -14.42 8.47
CA GLY A 765 16.25 -15.54 8.76
C GLY A 765 16.45 -16.72 7.84
N MET A 766 15.59 -17.70 8.04
CA MET A 766 15.57 -18.95 7.30
C MET A 766 14.13 -19.27 6.87
N LYS A 767 13.98 -19.68 5.63
CA LYS A 767 12.74 -20.20 5.06
C LYS A 767 12.92 -21.68 4.69
N LEU A 768 11.97 -22.48 5.08
CA LEU A 768 11.83 -23.88 4.68
C LEU A 768 10.69 -23.99 3.66
N GLU A 769 10.94 -24.65 2.55
CA GLU A 769 9.97 -24.91 1.49
C GLU A 769 9.81 -26.43 1.28
N PHE A 770 8.60 -26.96 1.59
CA PHE A 770 8.28 -28.38 1.52
C PHE A 770 7.42 -28.72 0.29
#